data_62486e4c571e2be029850c3193cdd7b9
#
_entry.id   62486e4c571e2be029850c3193cdd7b9
#
_cell.length_a   1.000
_cell.length_b   1.000
_cell.length_c   1.000
_cell.angle_alpha   90.00
_cell.angle_beta   90.00
_cell.angle_gamma   90.00
#
_symmetry.space_group_name_H-M   'P 1'
#
loop_
_entity.id
_entity.type
_entity.pdbx_description
1 polymer ?
#
loop_
_entity_poly.entity_id
_entity_poly.type
_entity_poly.pdbx_seq_one_letter_code
_entity_poly.pdbx_strand_id
1 'polypeptide(L)'
;MVMLLNKSGDFFGRLYINKMIYKMGIDIGSTTVKIVILDENDEIIYKCYDRHLSQVRAKTAELIELAENIIGDNEIKITVTGSAGQGVAQTCGFEFVQEVFVTGEMVKKYYPETDCVIELGGEDAKIIFFNGGLEERMNGSCAGGTGAFIDQMSLLLDVSNEELDKLSLKAEKIHTIASRCGVFAKSDIQPLLNQGAKKENIAASIFQAVVDQTITGLAQGRDITGNILFLGGPLYFFEGLRKRFTETLKLSELPPSLSDTPLEEGGYAIFPEIAPYAVALGAAISADSSNFLYKYDDIAALLNKSVSMSGNIRHGEPLFKNEEEYNEFKTRHSKEKAGETDIDTYGGGAYLGIDCGSTTTKIVMISEDYKILYNYYAANAGNPVDIVLAQLKRVRELCAGKITIKSAAVTGYGEELIRNAFSIDFGIVETIAHFKAAKYFNPNVNFILDIGGQDIKCFKIKNNAIDNIMLNEACSSGCGSFIESFAKSMGYTVEEFCKAGIYAENPVDLGSRCTVFMNSSVKQAQKEGASIGDISAGLSMSVVKNALYKVIRIHDASELGENIVVQGGTFLNDAILRAFEKAIEREVIRPNISGLMGAFGCAVYAREKSTTQNLQESAILSADELNAFSHSSQTTNCGLCANKCSITVNKFSNNKRFISGNKCERPLGIRENEKIPNMYHFKLDYIKSVINSGQKYPGRKTVGMPLGLNTYEMLPFWHSLWSNIGINIQVSDISSRELYQIGQHSIPSDTICYPAKLMHGHIENLIGKNITDIFYPCMTYNFDEKISDNHYNCPVVAYYPELLQSNMSGLQNINFMMPYFDVSNKRAFTKKFTQFFNEQVAAGRFDAIHMKTVKTAIDKAYKSQDLYFEVMLAEGERAVKFAGENNSRLIVLCGRPYHIDPEINHGIDKMLNSFGCVIITEDAASAMIKSKPKTKVLNQWTYHARLYNSAEFVSKRENAEFVQLVSFGCGIDAITTDEAREILEKNSKLYTQIKIDEINNLGAAKIRVRSMLAVSGEK
;
A
#
# COMPACT_ATOMS: atom_id res chain seq x y z
N MET A 1 56.59 1.50 35.89
CA MET A 1 57.51 2.42 36.56
C MET A 1 58.67 1.63 37.16
N VAL A 2 59.77 1.47 36.39
CA VAL A 2 61.04 0.83 36.86
C VAL A 2 62.15 1.88 36.67
N MET A 3 62.56 2.44 37.76
CA MET A 3 63.72 3.35 37.77
C MET A 3 65.03 2.56 37.67
N LEU A 4 65.82 2.80 36.61
CA LEU A 4 67.22 2.40 36.52
C LEU A 4 68.08 3.68 36.68
N LEU A 5 68.66 3.84 37.81
CA LEU A 5 69.72 4.87 38.06
C LEU A 5 71.06 4.43 37.41
N ASN A 6 71.58 5.19 36.49
CA ASN A 6 72.93 5.04 35.98
C ASN A 6 73.83 6.11 36.60
N LYS A 7 75.04 5.74 36.96
CA LYS A 7 76.10 6.47 37.74
C LYS A 7 76.77 7.59 36.96
N SER A 8 76.15 8.47 36.25
CA SER A 8 76.78 9.68 35.75
C SER A 8 75.62 10.75 35.66
N GLY A 9 75.80 11.74 36.48
CA GLY A 9 74.73 12.75 36.82
C GLY A 9 74.28 13.69 35.71
N ASP A 10 73.89 13.20 34.57
CA ASP A 10 73.11 13.97 33.58
C ASP A 10 71.74 13.48 33.46
N PHE A 11 70.74 14.30 33.87
CA PHE A 11 69.29 14.09 33.71
C PHE A 11 68.95 14.41 32.27
N PHE A 12 68.84 13.42 31.41
CA PHE A 12 68.07 13.45 30.14
C PHE A 12 67.05 12.30 30.15
N GLY A 13 65.99 12.51 30.89
CA GLY A 13 64.79 11.65 30.79
C GLY A 13 63.93 12.09 29.62
N ARG A 14 64.14 11.55 28.42
CA ARG A 14 63.08 11.50 27.41
C ARG A 14 62.10 10.47 27.90
N LEU A 15 61.00 10.94 28.43
CA LEU A 15 59.78 10.16 28.52
C LEU A 15 59.33 9.80 27.07
N TYR A 16 59.63 8.59 26.65
CA TYR A 16 58.92 7.99 25.53
C TYR A 16 57.51 7.71 26.04
N ILE A 17 56.60 8.67 25.85
CA ILE A 17 55.17 8.38 25.85
C ILE A 17 54.97 7.55 24.61
N ASN A 18 54.78 6.23 24.75
CA ASN A 18 54.28 5.42 23.64
C ASN A 18 52.94 5.99 23.27
N LYS A 19 52.89 6.76 22.18
CA LYS A 19 51.62 7.20 21.58
C LYS A 19 50.93 5.96 21.06
N MET A 20 49.75 5.68 21.59
CA MET A 20 48.86 4.63 21.06
C MET A 20 48.24 5.11 19.77
N ILE A 21 48.06 4.24 18.83
CA ILE A 21 47.35 4.50 17.58
C ILE A 21 45.98 3.84 17.70
N TYR A 22 44.94 4.70 17.75
CA TYR A 22 43.56 4.22 17.80
C TYR A 22 43.01 4.06 16.38
N LYS A 23 41.97 3.24 16.26
CA LYS A 23 41.26 3.00 15.01
C LYS A 23 39.82 3.45 15.18
N MET A 24 39.37 4.44 14.39
CA MET A 24 38.05 5.00 14.46
C MET A 24 37.26 4.65 13.19
N GLY A 25 36.13 3.99 13.36
CA GLY A 25 35.14 3.77 12.31
C GLY A 25 33.92 4.69 12.51
N ILE A 26 33.58 5.42 11.47
CA ILE A 26 32.44 6.33 11.47
C ILE A 26 31.44 5.84 10.43
N ASP A 27 30.27 5.35 10.87
CA ASP A 27 29.15 5.03 9.99
C ASP A 27 28.14 6.17 10.03
N ILE A 28 28.00 6.85 8.88
CA ILE A 28 27.02 7.93 8.69
C ILE A 28 25.95 7.44 7.73
N GLY A 29 24.92 6.82 8.30
CA GLY A 29 23.75 6.38 7.54
C GLY A 29 22.81 7.53 7.18
N SER A 30 21.65 7.18 6.63
CA SER A 30 20.62 8.15 6.20
C SER A 30 19.97 8.93 7.36
N THR A 31 19.94 8.34 8.56
CA THR A 31 19.25 8.92 9.74
C THR A 31 20.14 9.04 10.97
N THR A 32 21.21 8.29 11.05
CA THR A 32 22.03 8.14 12.27
C THR A 32 23.52 8.23 11.99
N VAL A 33 24.30 8.67 13.00
CA VAL A 33 25.75 8.57 13.07
C VAL A 33 26.11 7.56 14.15
N LYS A 34 27.05 6.65 13.84
CA LYS A 34 27.64 5.73 14.80
C LYS A 34 29.15 5.84 14.71
N ILE A 35 29.80 5.80 15.86
CA ILE A 35 31.24 5.85 15.97
C ILE A 35 31.70 4.69 16.85
N VAL A 36 32.73 3.98 16.39
CA VAL A 36 33.41 2.96 17.18
C VAL A 36 34.90 3.28 17.16
N ILE A 37 35.53 3.25 18.33
CA ILE A 37 37.00 3.40 18.49
C ILE A 37 37.56 2.12 19.08
N LEU A 38 38.57 1.59 18.42
CA LEU A 38 39.35 0.42 18.85
C LEU A 38 40.72 0.82 19.32
N ASP A 39 41.24 0.08 20.28
CA ASP A 39 42.67 0.13 20.67
C ASP A 39 43.55 -0.69 19.71
N GLU A 40 44.85 -0.83 20.04
CA GLU A 40 45.83 -1.59 19.26
C GLU A 40 45.54 -3.11 19.24
N ASN A 41 44.73 -3.62 20.19
CA ASN A 41 44.33 -5.02 20.31
C ASN A 41 42.95 -5.31 19.69
N ASP A 42 42.36 -4.34 19.01
CA ASP A 42 40.99 -4.40 18.47
C ASP A 42 39.87 -4.49 19.53
N GLU A 43 40.19 -4.05 20.77
CA GLU A 43 39.18 -3.95 21.82
C GLU A 43 38.42 -2.61 21.68
N ILE A 44 37.08 -2.66 21.86
CA ILE A 44 36.22 -1.47 21.76
C ILE A 44 36.42 -0.61 23.00
N ILE A 45 37.01 0.56 22.86
CA ILE A 45 37.21 1.52 23.95
C ILE A 45 36.14 2.62 23.97
N TYR A 46 35.46 2.85 22.85
CA TYR A 46 34.35 3.81 22.75
C TYR A 46 33.37 3.39 21.68
N LYS A 47 32.08 3.57 21.94
CA LYS A 47 31.02 3.44 20.93
C LYS A 47 29.90 4.40 21.23
N CYS A 48 29.34 5.05 20.21
CA CYS A 48 28.16 5.92 20.32
C CYS A 48 27.26 5.79 19.12
N TYR A 49 25.98 6.13 19.33
CA TYR A 49 24.91 6.03 18.34
C TYR A 49 23.94 7.15 18.59
N ASP A 50 23.68 8.02 17.59
CA ASP A 50 22.68 9.08 17.71
C ASP A 50 22.06 9.44 16.34
N ARG A 51 20.89 10.11 16.36
CA ARG A 51 20.23 10.63 15.17
C ARG A 51 20.79 11.99 14.79
N HIS A 52 21.13 12.19 13.51
CA HIS A 52 21.71 13.46 13.05
C HIS A 52 20.66 14.51 12.62
N LEU A 53 19.39 14.16 12.50
CA LEU A 53 18.30 15.08 12.12
C LEU A 53 18.66 16.00 10.95
N SER A 54 19.30 15.44 9.92
CA SER A 54 19.87 16.13 8.75
C SER A 54 21.07 17.06 9.02
N GLN A 55 21.52 17.21 10.27
CA GLN A 55 22.70 18.00 10.65
C GLN A 55 23.95 17.07 10.75
N VAL A 56 24.25 16.38 9.65
CA VAL A 56 25.24 15.30 9.60
C VAL A 56 26.58 15.71 10.20
N ARG A 57 27.18 16.80 9.74
CA ARG A 57 28.52 17.24 10.16
C ARG A 57 28.56 17.72 11.60
N ALA A 58 27.57 18.52 11.99
CA ALA A 58 27.48 19.04 13.35
C ALA A 58 27.32 17.90 14.37
N LYS A 59 26.44 16.92 14.06
CA LYS A 59 26.23 15.76 14.93
C LYS A 59 27.46 14.85 14.97
N THR A 60 28.14 14.66 13.83
CA THR A 60 29.40 13.89 13.81
C THR A 60 30.47 14.57 14.66
N ALA A 61 30.62 15.90 14.56
CA ALA A 61 31.57 16.64 15.39
C ALA A 61 31.23 16.54 16.88
N GLU A 62 29.97 16.73 17.26
CA GLU A 62 29.47 16.56 18.63
C GLU A 62 29.78 15.18 19.22
N LEU A 63 29.56 14.11 18.44
CA LEU A 63 29.81 12.74 18.92
C LEU A 63 31.31 12.43 19.03
N ILE A 64 32.17 13.04 18.21
CA ILE A 64 33.63 12.94 18.33
C ILE A 64 34.10 13.75 19.53
N GLU A 65 33.53 14.92 19.82
CA GLU A 65 33.83 15.72 21.01
C GLU A 65 33.60 14.94 22.29
N LEU A 66 32.57 14.11 22.37
CA LEU A 66 32.33 13.23 23.52
C LEU A 66 33.45 12.20 23.73
N ALA A 67 34.24 11.88 22.72
CA ALA A 67 35.36 10.98 22.78
C ALA A 67 36.71 11.67 23.05
N GLU A 68 36.74 13.01 23.16
CA GLU A 68 37.97 13.80 23.36
C GLU A 68 38.85 13.28 24.49
N ASN A 69 38.27 13.04 25.66
CA ASN A 69 39.01 12.56 26.84
C ASN A 69 39.57 11.13 26.66
N ILE A 70 39.04 10.34 25.75
CA ILE A 70 39.50 8.97 25.45
C ILE A 70 40.64 9.04 24.45
N ILE A 71 40.51 9.90 23.44
CA ILE A 71 41.49 10.09 22.37
C ILE A 71 42.76 10.79 22.93
N GLY A 72 42.55 11.89 23.65
CA GLY A 72 43.62 12.72 24.19
C GLY A 72 44.64 13.13 23.11
N ASP A 73 45.96 13.05 23.44
CA ASP A 73 47.08 13.37 22.54
C ASP A 73 47.46 12.22 21.57
N ASN A 74 46.70 11.12 21.54
CA ASN A 74 46.99 9.96 20.72
C ASN A 74 46.67 10.21 19.24
N GLU A 75 47.26 9.37 18.38
CA GLU A 75 47.02 9.39 16.94
C GLU A 75 45.91 8.43 16.57
N ILE A 76 45.09 8.77 15.56
CA ILE A 76 43.90 8.03 15.14
C ILE A 76 43.98 7.77 13.64
N LYS A 77 43.72 6.54 13.25
CA LYS A 77 43.35 6.17 11.87
C LYS A 77 41.81 6.21 11.74
N ILE A 78 41.33 6.83 10.68
CA ILE A 78 39.87 7.05 10.49
C ILE A 78 39.44 6.41 9.19
N THR A 79 38.38 5.64 9.25
CA THR A 79 37.61 5.18 8.09
C THR A 79 36.14 5.56 8.24
N VAL A 80 35.61 6.21 7.20
CA VAL A 80 34.21 6.64 7.12
C VAL A 80 33.45 5.71 6.18
N THR A 81 32.25 5.37 6.55
CA THR A 81 31.32 4.59 5.73
C THR A 81 29.89 5.15 5.85
N GLY A 82 28.95 4.53 5.18
CA GLY A 82 27.55 4.94 5.24
C GLY A 82 27.11 5.85 4.09
N SER A 83 25.81 5.79 3.78
CA SER A 83 25.21 6.49 2.63
C SER A 83 25.39 8.01 2.64
N ALA A 84 25.45 8.64 3.82
CA ALA A 84 25.75 10.07 3.98
C ALA A 84 27.24 10.35 4.27
N GLY A 85 28.04 9.31 4.53
CA GLY A 85 29.46 9.42 4.90
C GLY A 85 30.37 9.87 3.79
N GLN A 86 30.07 9.52 2.54
CA GLN A 86 30.91 9.85 1.38
C GLN A 86 31.16 11.36 1.24
N GLY A 87 30.15 12.19 1.44
CA GLY A 87 30.28 13.65 1.36
C GLY A 87 31.15 14.22 2.48
N VAL A 88 31.05 13.67 3.69
CA VAL A 88 31.92 14.05 4.84
C VAL A 88 33.35 13.61 4.58
N ALA A 89 33.54 12.37 4.15
CA ALA A 89 34.89 11.83 3.84
C ALA A 89 35.59 12.64 2.77
N GLN A 90 34.95 12.97 1.66
CA GLN A 90 35.52 13.81 0.58
C GLN A 90 35.89 15.20 1.07
N THR A 91 35.04 15.82 1.90
CA THR A 91 35.28 17.19 2.36
C THR A 91 36.38 17.27 3.41
N CYS A 92 36.45 16.26 4.30
CA CYS A 92 37.44 16.21 5.37
C CYS A 92 38.73 15.52 4.96
N GLY A 93 38.77 14.84 3.82
CA GLY A 93 39.92 14.06 3.35
C GLY A 93 40.09 12.73 4.10
N PHE A 94 38.98 12.21 4.70
CA PHE A 94 38.98 10.91 5.36
C PHE A 94 38.87 9.79 4.33
N GLU A 95 39.37 8.62 4.68
CA GLU A 95 39.22 7.41 3.87
C GLU A 95 37.77 6.94 3.91
N PHE A 96 37.16 6.63 2.73
CA PHE A 96 35.82 6.11 2.62
C PHE A 96 35.83 4.68 2.12
N VAL A 97 35.14 3.79 2.84
CA VAL A 97 34.97 2.39 2.46
C VAL A 97 33.47 2.05 2.40
N GLN A 98 33.08 1.24 1.43
CA GLN A 98 31.67 0.87 1.26
C GLN A 98 31.18 -0.03 2.41
N GLU A 99 29.92 0.16 2.82
CA GLU A 99 29.28 -0.54 3.95
C GLU A 99 29.37 -2.06 3.86
N VAL A 100 29.13 -2.62 2.67
CA VAL A 100 29.16 -4.08 2.45
C VAL A 100 30.51 -4.68 2.75
N PHE A 101 31.56 -3.97 2.32
CA PHE A 101 32.93 -4.44 2.55
C PHE A 101 33.27 -4.43 4.04
N VAL A 102 33.00 -3.33 4.74
CA VAL A 102 33.26 -3.22 6.18
C VAL A 102 32.40 -4.19 7.00
N THR A 103 31.15 -4.41 6.62
CA THR A 103 30.30 -5.44 7.23
C THR A 103 30.90 -6.82 7.04
N GLY A 104 31.39 -7.12 5.82
CA GLY A 104 32.04 -8.39 5.54
C GLY A 104 33.31 -8.64 6.40
N GLU A 105 34.11 -7.61 6.62
CA GLU A 105 35.31 -7.71 7.48
C GLU A 105 34.94 -7.95 8.96
N MET A 106 33.92 -7.28 9.46
CA MET A 106 33.39 -7.50 10.80
C MET A 106 32.85 -8.92 10.96
N VAL A 107 32.05 -9.41 10.01
CA VAL A 107 31.51 -10.78 10.04
C VAL A 107 32.63 -11.83 10.03
N LYS A 108 33.58 -11.72 9.12
CA LYS A 108 34.73 -12.65 9.05
C LYS A 108 35.49 -12.73 10.34
N LYS A 109 35.62 -11.61 11.05
CA LYS A 109 36.42 -11.55 12.29
C LYS A 109 35.65 -12.07 13.49
N TYR A 110 34.39 -11.69 13.67
CA TYR A 110 33.66 -11.95 14.91
C TYR A 110 32.56 -13.03 14.76
N TYR A 111 32.07 -13.30 13.53
CA TYR A 111 31.01 -14.26 13.27
C TYR A 111 31.30 -15.11 12.03
N PRO A 112 32.45 -15.83 11.99
CA PRO A 112 32.90 -16.52 10.77
C PRO A 112 31.96 -17.63 10.28
N GLU A 113 31.10 -18.16 11.16
CA GLU A 113 30.13 -19.23 10.83
C GLU A 113 28.82 -18.67 10.24
N THR A 114 28.76 -17.39 9.88
CA THR A 114 27.59 -16.75 9.33
C THR A 114 27.38 -17.13 7.88
N ASP A 115 26.20 -17.66 7.53
CA ASP A 115 25.80 -17.96 6.16
C ASP A 115 25.16 -16.76 5.46
N CYS A 116 24.41 -15.96 6.23
CA CYS A 116 23.68 -14.83 5.73
C CYS A 116 23.59 -13.70 6.77
N VAL A 117 23.69 -12.45 6.33
CA VAL A 117 23.41 -11.26 7.14
C VAL A 117 22.13 -10.63 6.64
N ILE A 118 21.22 -10.30 7.55
CA ILE A 118 20.08 -9.40 7.30
C ILE A 118 20.30 -8.13 8.10
N GLU A 119 20.51 -7.02 7.41
CA GLU A 119 20.70 -5.70 8.01
C GLU A 119 19.51 -4.80 7.71
N LEU A 120 18.89 -4.24 8.75
CA LEU A 120 17.86 -3.23 8.63
C LEU A 120 18.36 -1.89 9.15
N GLY A 121 18.52 -0.94 8.24
CA GLY A 121 18.91 0.43 8.54
C GLY A 121 17.71 1.35 8.77
N GLY A 122 17.99 2.66 8.80
CA GLY A 122 16.96 3.69 8.90
C GLY A 122 16.09 3.80 7.66
N GLU A 123 16.69 3.73 6.46
CA GLU A 123 15.99 3.87 5.17
C GLU A 123 16.37 2.79 4.16
N ASP A 124 17.31 1.94 4.49
CA ASP A 124 17.78 0.83 3.67
C ASP A 124 17.65 -0.51 4.39
N ALA A 125 17.55 -1.56 3.61
CA ALA A 125 17.59 -2.94 4.06
C ALA A 125 18.51 -3.72 3.13
N LYS A 126 19.32 -4.61 3.68
CA LYS A 126 20.31 -5.39 2.94
C LYS A 126 20.27 -6.85 3.36
N ILE A 127 20.53 -7.72 2.40
CA ILE A 127 20.87 -9.12 2.64
C ILE A 127 22.23 -9.38 2.03
N ILE A 128 23.14 -9.98 2.81
CA ILE A 128 24.47 -10.35 2.36
C ILE A 128 24.62 -11.85 2.56
N PHE A 129 24.85 -12.57 1.47
CA PHE A 129 25.11 -14.01 1.49
C PHE A 129 26.62 -14.27 1.44
N PHE A 130 27.09 -15.21 2.27
CA PHE A 130 28.51 -15.60 2.35
C PHE A 130 28.75 -16.95 1.68
N ASN A 131 27.71 -17.77 1.47
CA ASN A 131 27.78 -19.06 0.80
C ASN A 131 27.96 -18.93 -0.72
N GLY A 132 29.09 -19.34 -1.26
CA GLY A 132 29.39 -19.28 -2.69
C GLY A 132 30.03 -17.96 -3.17
N GLY A 133 30.52 -17.14 -2.24
CA GLY A 133 31.06 -15.79 -2.47
C GLY A 133 30.21 -14.71 -1.81
N LEU A 134 30.77 -13.51 -1.70
CA LEU A 134 30.06 -12.36 -1.16
C LEU A 134 29.04 -11.85 -2.17
N GLU A 135 27.74 -12.03 -1.91
CA GLU A 135 26.66 -11.49 -2.74
C GLU A 135 25.77 -10.58 -1.89
N GLU A 136 25.66 -9.34 -2.31
CA GLU A 136 24.82 -8.33 -1.65
C GLU A 136 23.55 -8.06 -2.46
N ARG A 137 22.46 -7.88 -1.75
CA ARG A 137 21.18 -7.38 -2.28
C ARG A 137 20.63 -6.30 -1.37
N MET A 138 20.32 -5.16 -1.94
CA MET A 138 19.83 -4.00 -1.21
C MET A 138 18.55 -3.46 -1.85
N ASN A 139 17.65 -2.91 -1.03
CA ASN A 139 16.50 -2.18 -1.55
C ASN A 139 16.96 -0.81 -2.09
N GLY A 140 16.96 -0.66 -3.42
CA GLY A 140 17.52 0.53 -4.07
C GLY A 140 16.66 1.80 -4.05
N SER A 141 15.38 1.75 -3.66
CA SER A 141 14.49 2.89 -3.89
C SER A 141 13.25 3.01 -2.99
N CYS A 142 13.05 2.13 -2.02
CA CYS A 142 11.86 2.15 -1.18
C CYS A 142 12.23 1.94 0.30
N ALA A 143 11.79 2.86 1.17
CA ALA A 143 11.96 2.71 2.63
C ALA A 143 11.02 1.66 3.27
N GLY A 144 10.26 0.91 2.47
CA GLY A 144 9.48 -0.24 2.96
C GLY A 144 10.41 -1.29 3.57
N GLY A 145 10.05 -1.81 4.73
CA GLY A 145 10.89 -2.77 5.44
C GLY A 145 12.05 -2.18 6.24
N THR A 146 12.05 -0.87 6.53
CA THR A 146 13.14 -0.18 7.22
C THR A 146 12.66 0.54 8.49
N GLY A 147 13.60 1.11 9.27
CA GLY A 147 13.28 1.87 10.47
C GLY A 147 12.34 3.06 10.21
N ALA A 148 12.53 3.77 9.09
CA ALA A 148 11.66 4.89 8.71
C ALA A 148 10.21 4.44 8.44
N PHE A 149 10.01 3.23 7.93
CA PHE A 149 8.69 2.64 7.80
C PHE A 149 8.05 2.40 9.17
N ILE A 150 8.81 1.83 10.11
CA ILE A 150 8.33 1.59 11.49
C ILE A 150 7.97 2.92 12.17
N ASP A 151 8.83 3.94 12.07
CA ASP A 151 8.58 5.28 12.60
C ASP A 151 7.27 5.88 12.06
N GLN A 152 7.01 5.74 10.74
CA GLN A 152 5.77 6.20 10.13
C GLN A 152 4.53 5.45 10.63
N MET A 153 4.66 4.15 10.89
CA MET A 153 3.54 3.33 11.38
C MET A 153 3.26 3.58 12.87
N SER A 154 4.28 3.82 13.67
CA SER A 154 4.12 4.25 15.08
C SER A 154 3.34 5.55 15.18
N LEU A 155 3.70 6.54 14.33
CA LEU A 155 2.96 7.81 14.22
C LEU A 155 1.50 7.62 13.80
N LEU A 156 1.23 6.66 12.89
CA LEU A 156 -0.14 6.36 12.46
C LEU A 156 -1.00 5.76 13.57
N LEU A 157 -0.39 4.96 14.45
CA LEU A 157 -1.04 4.35 15.61
C LEU A 157 -1.12 5.32 16.82
N ASP A 158 -0.44 6.46 16.73
CA ASP A 158 -0.28 7.40 17.84
C ASP A 158 0.33 6.73 19.08
N VAL A 159 1.48 6.10 18.87
CA VAL A 159 2.27 5.41 19.90
C VAL A 159 3.76 5.67 19.70
N SER A 160 4.56 5.55 20.75
CA SER A 160 6.02 5.54 20.62
C SER A 160 6.50 4.22 20.01
N ASN A 161 7.72 4.20 19.47
CA ASN A 161 8.34 2.99 18.95
C ASN A 161 8.48 1.89 20.01
N GLU A 162 8.79 2.26 21.25
CA GLU A 162 8.84 1.32 22.39
C GLU A 162 7.47 0.74 22.74
N GLU A 163 6.43 1.56 22.64
CA GLU A 163 5.06 1.12 22.88
C GLU A 163 4.57 0.22 21.75
N LEU A 164 4.91 0.54 20.49
CA LEU A 164 4.62 -0.31 19.33
C LEU A 164 5.20 -1.71 19.54
N ASP A 165 6.46 -1.81 19.98
CA ASP A 165 7.12 -3.10 20.24
C ASP A 165 6.39 -3.87 21.33
N LYS A 166 6.13 -3.24 22.48
CA LYS A 166 5.40 -3.86 23.61
C LYS A 166 3.99 -4.32 23.23
N LEU A 167 3.30 -3.57 22.36
CA LEU A 167 1.99 -3.96 21.85
C LEU A 167 2.11 -5.19 20.94
N SER A 168 3.11 -5.23 20.06
CA SER A 168 3.31 -6.32 19.10
C SER A 168 3.49 -7.68 19.78
N LEU A 169 4.14 -7.71 20.94
CA LEU A 169 4.36 -8.95 21.71
C LEU A 169 3.07 -9.50 22.33
N LYS A 170 2.02 -8.67 22.48
CA LYS A 170 0.70 -9.07 23.04
C LYS A 170 -0.31 -9.46 21.96
N ALA A 171 0.11 -9.49 20.70
CA ALA A 171 -0.79 -9.78 19.60
C ALA A 171 -1.31 -11.21 19.63
N GLU A 172 -2.61 -11.36 19.41
CA GLU A 172 -3.30 -12.64 19.25
C GLU A 172 -3.43 -13.04 17.78
N LYS A 173 -3.21 -12.08 16.84
CA LYS A 173 -3.46 -12.26 15.43
C LYS A 173 -2.63 -11.33 14.59
N ILE A 174 -2.23 -11.81 13.41
CA ILE A 174 -1.60 -11.02 12.35
C ILE A 174 -2.65 -10.70 11.28
N HIS A 175 -2.83 -9.40 11.01
CA HIS A 175 -3.55 -8.92 9.83
C HIS A 175 -2.61 -8.85 8.65
N THR A 176 -3.08 -9.08 7.44
CA THR A 176 -2.26 -8.83 6.27
C THR A 176 -2.20 -7.34 6.01
N ILE A 177 -1.00 -6.81 5.96
CA ILE A 177 -0.69 -5.45 5.55
C ILE A 177 0.18 -5.56 4.33
N ALA A 178 -0.06 -4.73 3.30
CA ALA A 178 0.74 -4.78 2.09
C ALA A 178 2.21 -4.51 2.42
N SER A 179 3.06 -5.47 2.11
CA SER A 179 4.51 -5.42 2.30
C SER A 179 5.20 -4.65 1.16
N ARG A 180 4.69 -3.46 0.80
CA ARG A 180 5.24 -2.63 -0.27
C ARG A 180 5.84 -1.35 0.30
N CYS A 181 5.29 -0.20 0.05
CA CYS A 181 5.75 1.03 0.68
C CYS A 181 4.83 1.46 1.81
N GLY A 182 5.32 2.33 2.71
CA GLY A 182 4.56 2.83 3.84
C GLY A 182 3.21 3.48 3.48
N VAL A 183 3.05 3.93 2.24
CA VAL A 183 1.79 4.48 1.72
C VAL A 183 0.71 3.40 1.59
N PHE A 184 1.05 2.26 1.01
CA PHE A 184 0.11 1.13 0.89
C PHE A 184 -0.20 0.52 2.25
N ALA A 185 0.81 0.36 3.11
CA ALA A 185 0.59 -0.11 4.47
C ALA A 185 -0.38 0.78 5.26
N LYS A 186 -0.28 2.11 5.13
CA LYS A 186 -1.24 3.06 5.72
C LYS A 186 -2.67 2.82 5.21
N SER A 187 -2.82 2.58 3.91
CA SER A 187 -4.13 2.32 3.31
C SER A 187 -4.78 1.04 3.84
N ASP A 188 -3.99 0.06 4.27
CA ASP A 188 -4.50 -1.18 4.87
C ASP A 188 -4.76 -1.03 6.37
N ILE A 189 -3.86 -0.34 7.09
CA ILE A 189 -3.95 -0.16 8.54
C ILE A 189 -5.13 0.73 8.92
N GLN A 190 -5.35 1.80 8.19
CA GLN A 190 -6.36 2.78 8.54
C GLN A 190 -7.78 2.21 8.60
N PRO A 191 -8.23 1.42 7.61
CA PRO A 191 -9.51 0.74 7.70
C PRO A 191 -9.59 -0.24 8.87
N LEU A 192 -8.50 -0.92 9.23
CA LEU A 192 -8.47 -1.82 10.38
C LEU A 192 -8.73 -1.06 11.69
N LEU A 193 -8.06 0.09 11.87
CA LEU A 193 -8.28 0.98 13.01
C LEU A 193 -9.73 1.45 13.08
N ASN A 194 -10.27 1.94 11.96
CA ASN A 194 -11.63 2.45 11.89
C ASN A 194 -12.71 1.37 12.15
N GLN A 195 -12.35 0.12 11.96
CA GLN A 195 -13.22 -1.03 12.23
C GLN A 195 -13.01 -1.61 13.63
N GLY A 196 -12.20 -0.97 14.47
CA GLY A 196 -11.97 -1.37 15.84
C GLY A 196 -11.03 -2.57 16.03
N ALA A 197 -10.09 -2.80 15.09
CA ALA A 197 -9.06 -3.80 15.29
C ALA A 197 -8.14 -3.40 16.46
N LYS A 198 -7.73 -4.38 17.27
CA LYS A 198 -6.83 -4.15 18.42
C LYS A 198 -5.48 -3.60 17.93
N LYS A 199 -4.96 -2.56 18.61
CA LYS A 199 -3.66 -1.98 18.28
C LYS A 199 -2.52 -2.99 18.39
N GLU A 200 -2.61 -3.94 19.32
CA GLU A 200 -1.65 -5.04 19.49
C GLU A 200 -1.50 -5.87 18.21
N ASN A 201 -2.63 -6.26 17.65
CA ASN A 201 -2.65 -7.05 16.40
C ASN A 201 -2.09 -6.27 15.22
N ILE A 202 -2.40 -4.97 15.14
CA ILE A 202 -1.88 -4.10 14.07
C ILE A 202 -0.37 -3.90 14.22
N ALA A 203 0.13 -3.71 15.45
CA ALA A 203 1.56 -3.56 15.74
C ALA A 203 2.37 -4.77 15.28
N ALA A 204 1.93 -5.99 15.62
CA ALA A 204 2.58 -7.20 15.15
C ALA A 204 2.46 -7.39 13.63
N SER A 205 1.35 -6.93 13.02
CA SER A 205 1.14 -7.00 11.57
C SER A 205 2.05 -6.03 10.81
N ILE A 206 2.39 -4.89 11.42
CA ILE A 206 3.38 -3.95 10.87
C ILE A 206 4.76 -4.62 10.82
N PHE A 207 5.18 -5.28 11.90
CA PHE A 207 6.45 -6.01 11.91
C PHE A 207 6.44 -7.19 10.93
N GLN A 208 5.31 -7.90 10.79
CA GLN A 208 5.20 -8.93 9.75
C GLN A 208 5.35 -8.35 8.34
N ALA A 209 4.78 -7.19 8.06
CA ALA A 209 4.94 -6.53 6.76
C ALA A 209 6.41 -6.13 6.48
N VAL A 210 7.17 -5.73 7.52
CA VAL A 210 8.62 -5.48 7.41
C VAL A 210 9.36 -6.77 7.03
N VAL A 211 9.06 -7.87 7.72
CA VAL A 211 9.66 -9.18 7.44
C VAL A 211 9.34 -9.64 6.01
N ASP A 212 8.08 -9.62 5.64
CA ASP A 212 7.62 -10.02 4.30
C ASP A 212 8.28 -9.18 3.21
N GLN A 213 8.40 -7.86 3.40
CA GLN A 213 9.07 -6.96 2.47
C GLN A 213 10.57 -7.26 2.35
N THR A 214 11.23 -7.52 3.47
CA THR A 214 12.66 -7.84 3.48
C THR A 214 12.93 -9.15 2.75
N ILE A 215 12.15 -10.19 3.04
CA ILE A 215 12.32 -11.51 2.43
C ILE A 215 11.98 -11.45 0.94
N THR A 216 10.77 -11.00 0.57
CA THR A 216 10.33 -11.02 -0.84
C THR A 216 11.07 -10.01 -1.71
N GLY A 217 11.41 -8.84 -1.16
CA GLY A 217 12.11 -7.79 -1.90
C GLY A 217 13.59 -8.06 -2.13
N LEU A 218 14.25 -8.74 -1.21
CA LEU A 218 15.72 -8.91 -1.21
C LEU A 218 16.17 -10.34 -1.50
N ALA A 219 15.46 -11.37 -1.02
CA ALA A 219 15.90 -12.75 -1.29
C ALA A 219 15.78 -13.11 -2.77
N GLN A 220 14.77 -12.55 -3.49
CA GLN A 220 14.60 -12.72 -4.94
C GLN A 220 14.74 -14.18 -5.40
N GLY A 221 14.09 -15.11 -4.70
CA GLY A 221 14.11 -16.53 -5.00
C GLY A 221 15.32 -17.33 -4.47
N ARG A 222 16.24 -16.68 -3.74
CA ARG A 222 17.31 -17.38 -3.03
C ARG A 222 16.84 -17.76 -1.63
N ASP A 223 17.07 -19.01 -1.24
CA ASP A 223 16.72 -19.48 0.09
C ASP A 223 17.59 -18.81 1.16
N ILE A 224 16.95 -18.33 2.22
CA ILE A 224 17.61 -17.76 3.40
C ILE A 224 17.66 -18.87 4.45
N THR A 225 18.78 -19.54 4.55
CA THR A 225 18.99 -20.71 5.44
C THR A 225 20.35 -20.67 6.11
N GLY A 226 20.56 -21.47 7.15
CA GLY A 226 21.80 -21.55 7.91
C GLY A 226 21.84 -20.54 9.06
N ASN A 227 23.06 -20.12 9.42
CA ASN A 227 23.27 -19.16 10.51
C ASN A 227 23.05 -17.74 10.01
N ILE A 228 21.97 -17.10 10.45
CA ILE A 228 21.59 -15.78 10.01
C ILE A 228 21.92 -14.75 11.07
N LEU A 229 22.80 -13.82 10.73
CA LEU A 229 23.19 -12.71 11.59
C LEU A 229 22.31 -11.50 11.31
N PHE A 230 21.61 -11.01 12.33
CA PHE A 230 20.70 -9.89 12.24
C PHE A 230 21.37 -8.61 12.76
N LEU A 231 21.51 -7.59 11.89
CA LEU A 231 22.21 -6.35 12.16
C LEU A 231 21.32 -5.13 11.98
N GLY A 232 21.76 -3.99 12.48
CA GLY A 232 21.09 -2.70 12.37
C GLY A 232 20.17 -2.37 13.55
N GLY A 233 19.82 -1.08 13.66
CA GLY A 233 19.04 -0.55 14.78
C GLY A 233 17.67 -1.20 14.98
N PRO A 234 16.81 -1.31 13.94
CA PRO A 234 15.50 -1.93 14.09
C PRO A 234 15.55 -3.35 14.66
N LEU A 235 16.47 -4.18 14.21
CA LEU A 235 16.63 -5.55 14.68
C LEU A 235 17.26 -5.66 16.09
N TYR A 236 17.91 -4.59 16.54
CA TYR A 236 18.39 -4.51 17.91
C TYR A 236 17.31 -4.03 18.89
N PHE A 237 16.56 -2.98 18.53
CA PHE A 237 15.63 -2.32 19.45
C PHE A 237 14.27 -3.00 19.55
N PHE A 238 13.80 -3.70 18.50
CA PHE A 238 12.45 -4.28 18.46
C PHE A 238 12.43 -5.79 18.63
N GLU A 239 12.03 -6.25 19.81
CA GLU A 239 11.91 -7.68 20.13
C GLU A 239 10.79 -8.35 19.31
N GLY A 240 9.67 -7.65 19.13
CA GLY A 240 8.57 -8.15 18.31
C GLY A 240 8.96 -8.34 16.83
N LEU A 241 9.85 -7.50 16.30
CA LEU A 241 10.38 -7.66 14.94
C LEU A 241 11.29 -8.89 14.84
N ARG A 242 12.20 -9.08 15.80
CA ARG A 242 13.04 -10.30 15.90
C ARG A 242 12.18 -11.56 15.91
N LYS A 243 11.16 -11.59 16.76
CA LYS A 243 10.21 -12.71 16.85
C LYS A 243 9.55 -13.00 15.51
N ARG A 244 9.13 -11.97 14.75
CA ARG A 244 8.51 -12.18 13.43
C ARG A 244 9.48 -12.78 12.42
N PHE A 245 10.76 -12.33 12.39
CA PHE A 245 11.79 -12.94 11.54
C PHE A 245 12.03 -14.39 11.91
N THR A 246 12.25 -14.69 13.18
CA THR A 246 12.50 -16.03 13.69
C THR A 246 11.38 -17.00 13.34
N GLU A 247 10.12 -16.60 13.56
CA GLU A 247 8.95 -17.43 13.23
C GLU A 247 8.76 -17.59 11.72
N THR A 248 8.96 -16.54 10.91
CA THR A 248 8.74 -16.59 9.45
C THR A 248 9.80 -17.45 8.75
N LEU A 249 11.07 -17.33 9.16
CA LEU A 249 12.18 -18.10 8.61
C LEU A 249 12.35 -19.46 9.30
N LYS A 250 11.53 -19.77 10.32
CA LYS A 250 11.60 -21.03 11.10
C LYS A 250 12.98 -21.27 11.70
N LEU A 251 13.58 -20.23 12.27
CA LEU A 251 14.89 -20.29 12.88
C LEU A 251 14.78 -20.61 14.36
N SER A 252 15.77 -21.31 14.90
CA SER A 252 15.97 -21.47 16.35
C SER A 252 16.84 -20.33 16.87
N GLU A 253 16.51 -19.76 18.04
CA GLU A 253 17.40 -18.78 18.68
C GLU A 253 18.63 -19.49 19.25
N LEU A 254 19.80 -18.94 19.01
CA LEU A 254 21.06 -19.50 19.47
C LEU A 254 21.20 -19.31 20.98
N PRO A 255 21.45 -20.36 21.76
CA PRO A 255 21.80 -20.18 23.16
C PRO A 255 23.14 -19.44 23.30
N PRO A 256 23.39 -18.67 24.38
CA PRO A 256 24.58 -17.86 24.57
C PRO A 256 25.91 -18.62 24.58
N SER A 257 25.90 -19.94 24.65
CA SER A 257 27.12 -20.78 24.63
C SER A 257 27.11 -21.76 23.46
N LEU A 258 27.71 -21.32 22.37
CA LEU A 258 27.96 -22.14 21.19
C LEU A 258 29.27 -22.90 21.28
N SER A 259 29.20 -24.18 21.35
CA SER A 259 30.32 -25.03 20.84
C SER A 259 29.94 -26.38 20.28
N ASP A 260 28.82 -27.02 20.69
CA ASP A 260 28.62 -28.44 20.42
C ASP A 260 27.18 -28.90 20.05
N THR A 261 26.30 -28.05 19.53
CA THR A 261 24.93 -28.52 19.14
C THR A 261 24.85 -28.77 17.62
N PRO A 262 24.35 -29.93 17.18
CA PRO A 262 24.05 -30.17 15.76
C PRO A 262 23.02 -29.18 15.25
N LEU A 263 23.20 -28.67 14.02
CA LEU A 263 22.26 -27.79 13.34
C LEU A 263 20.89 -28.48 13.19
N GLU A 264 19.83 -27.90 13.73
CA GLU A 264 18.46 -28.28 13.42
C GLU A 264 18.08 -27.84 12.00
N GLU A 265 17.07 -28.51 11.37
CA GLU A 265 16.52 -28.07 10.10
C GLU A 265 16.04 -26.61 10.20
N GLY A 266 16.66 -25.68 9.42
CA GLY A 266 16.29 -24.27 9.36
C GLY A 266 17.43 -23.32 9.73
N GLY A 267 18.37 -23.65 10.61
CA GLY A 267 19.47 -22.81 11.06
C GLY A 267 19.15 -21.94 12.29
N TYR A 268 20.08 -21.02 12.62
CA TYR A 268 20.01 -20.19 13.84
C TYR A 268 19.88 -18.70 13.54
N ALA A 269 19.08 -18.00 14.35
CA ALA A 269 19.02 -16.56 14.40
C ALA A 269 20.01 -16.01 15.42
N ILE A 270 20.93 -15.13 14.99
CA ILE A 270 21.96 -14.52 15.81
C ILE A 270 21.66 -13.02 15.92
N PHE A 271 21.38 -12.54 17.15
CA PHE A 271 21.10 -11.13 17.46
C PHE A 271 22.18 -10.55 18.38
N PRO A 272 23.31 -10.07 17.85
CA PRO A 272 24.42 -9.62 18.67
C PRO A 272 24.16 -8.25 19.32
N GLU A 273 24.69 -8.04 20.52
CA GLU A 273 24.63 -6.74 21.20
C GLU A 273 25.32 -5.61 20.41
N ILE A 274 26.29 -5.95 19.56
CA ILE A 274 26.99 -5.01 18.69
C ILE A 274 26.21 -4.62 17.43
N ALA A 275 25.05 -5.23 17.16
CA ALA A 275 24.27 -5.05 15.94
C ALA A 275 24.09 -3.58 15.48
N PRO A 276 23.79 -2.59 16.35
CA PRO A 276 23.66 -1.20 15.94
C PRO A 276 24.98 -0.57 15.47
N TYR A 277 26.11 -1.11 15.90
CA TYR A 277 27.45 -0.58 15.66
C TYR A 277 28.26 -1.42 14.67
N ALA A 278 27.71 -2.50 14.16
CA ALA A 278 28.43 -3.50 13.37
C ALA A 278 29.16 -2.89 12.17
N VAL A 279 28.52 -1.98 11.44
CA VAL A 279 29.08 -1.30 10.28
C VAL A 279 30.23 -0.35 10.69
N ALA A 280 30.04 0.42 11.77
CA ALA A 280 31.09 1.29 12.30
C ALA A 280 32.26 0.49 12.86
N LEU A 281 32.01 -0.67 13.48
CA LEU A 281 33.06 -1.60 13.93
C LEU A 281 33.85 -2.14 12.74
N GLY A 282 33.20 -2.55 11.68
CA GLY A 282 33.87 -2.98 10.46
C GLY A 282 34.71 -1.87 9.81
N ALA A 283 34.22 -0.63 9.84
CA ALA A 283 34.99 0.53 9.40
C ALA A 283 36.22 0.78 10.28
N ALA A 284 36.11 0.63 11.61
CA ALA A 284 37.24 0.75 12.52
C ALA A 284 38.31 -0.32 12.26
N ILE A 285 37.88 -1.56 11.99
CA ILE A 285 38.79 -2.65 11.59
C ILE A 285 39.50 -2.29 10.27
N SER A 286 38.77 -1.79 9.29
CA SER A 286 39.33 -1.41 7.98
C SER A 286 40.29 -0.23 8.07
N ALA A 287 40.25 0.56 9.14
CA ALA A 287 41.17 1.68 9.35
C ALA A 287 42.67 1.26 9.47
N ASP A 288 42.95 -0.02 9.73
CA ASP A 288 44.30 -0.55 9.69
C ASP A 288 45.00 -0.34 8.33
N SER A 289 44.26 -0.37 7.24
CA SER A 289 44.75 -0.13 5.89
C SER A 289 45.05 1.33 5.59
N SER A 290 44.60 2.27 6.41
CA SER A 290 44.79 3.71 6.21
C SER A 290 46.23 4.12 6.52
N ASN A 291 46.79 4.93 5.64
CA ASN A 291 48.14 5.51 5.81
C ASN A 291 48.06 6.89 6.49
N PHE A 292 46.89 7.43 6.75
CA PHE A 292 46.69 8.76 7.33
C PHE A 292 46.47 8.66 8.83
N LEU A 293 47.23 9.52 9.57
CA LEU A 293 47.11 9.66 11.02
C LEU A 293 46.58 11.06 11.33
N TYR A 294 45.57 11.13 12.19
CA TYR A 294 44.95 12.38 12.62
C TYR A 294 45.09 12.56 14.13
N LYS A 295 45.14 13.81 14.57
CA LYS A 295 44.92 14.18 15.96
C LYS A 295 43.52 14.69 16.15
N TYR A 296 43.03 14.72 17.37
CA TYR A 296 41.70 15.20 17.70
C TYR A 296 41.43 16.61 17.15
N ASP A 297 42.34 17.57 17.39
CA ASP A 297 42.24 18.94 16.92
C ASP A 297 42.10 19.06 15.40
N ASP A 298 42.85 18.22 14.66
CA ASP A 298 42.77 18.19 13.20
C ASP A 298 41.38 17.73 12.73
N ILE A 299 40.82 16.68 13.39
CA ILE A 299 39.52 16.14 13.07
C ILE A 299 38.43 17.19 13.32
N ALA A 300 38.45 17.83 14.50
CA ALA A 300 37.50 18.89 14.89
C ALA A 300 37.56 20.09 13.91
N ALA A 301 38.76 20.52 13.52
CA ALA A 301 38.96 21.59 12.56
C ALA A 301 38.41 21.24 11.16
N LEU A 302 38.61 20.00 10.70
CA LEU A 302 38.14 19.52 9.40
C LEU A 302 36.59 19.42 9.34
N LEU A 303 35.95 18.96 10.41
CA LEU A 303 34.51 18.85 10.47
C LEU A 303 33.80 20.20 10.57
N ASN A 304 34.42 21.17 11.27
CA ASN A 304 33.87 22.51 11.46
C ASN A 304 34.14 23.48 10.28
N LYS A 305 34.91 23.06 9.28
CA LYS A 305 35.23 23.88 8.11
C LYS A 305 33.99 24.19 7.30
N SER A 306 33.64 25.46 7.15
CA SER A 306 32.51 25.88 6.33
C SER A 306 32.75 25.57 4.84
N VAL A 307 31.87 24.81 4.22
CA VAL A 307 31.91 24.56 2.78
C VAL A 307 30.71 25.26 2.15
N SER A 308 30.96 26.28 1.34
CA SER A 308 29.94 26.83 0.45
C SER A 308 29.77 25.85 -0.71
N MET A 309 28.77 24.96 -0.65
CA MET A 309 28.41 24.16 -1.80
C MET A 309 27.42 24.98 -2.64
N SER A 310 27.82 25.45 -3.81
CA SER A 310 26.94 25.97 -4.85
C SER A 310 26.31 24.78 -5.57
N GLY A 311 25.20 24.29 -5.07
CA GLY A 311 24.34 23.33 -5.78
C GLY A 311 23.45 24.05 -6.80
N ASN A 312 23.14 23.39 -7.91
CA ASN A 312 22.19 23.88 -8.92
C ASN A 312 20.74 23.59 -8.46
N ILE A 313 20.29 24.19 -7.34
CA ILE A 313 18.88 24.08 -6.92
C ILE A 313 18.01 24.80 -7.95
N ARG A 314 16.97 24.15 -8.43
CA ARG A 314 15.92 24.83 -9.20
C ARG A 314 14.96 25.49 -8.22
N HIS A 315 14.73 26.78 -8.42
CA HIS A 315 13.80 27.56 -7.61
C HIS A 315 12.51 27.84 -8.37
N GLY A 316 11.39 27.84 -7.65
CA GLY A 316 10.08 28.30 -8.11
C GLY A 316 9.86 29.77 -7.74
N GLU A 317 8.72 30.31 -8.18
CA GLU A 317 8.33 31.66 -7.76
C GLU A 317 7.82 31.67 -6.32
N PRO A 318 8.05 32.76 -5.55
CA PRO A 318 7.47 32.95 -4.23
C PRO A 318 5.94 32.81 -4.24
N LEU A 319 5.37 32.31 -3.16
CA LEU A 319 3.91 32.20 -3.01
C LEU A 319 3.26 33.58 -2.94
N PHE A 320 3.83 34.49 -2.17
CA PHE A 320 3.43 35.89 -2.07
C PHE A 320 4.65 36.79 -2.24
N LYS A 321 4.46 37.92 -2.89
CA LYS A 321 5.54 38.89 -3.12
C LYS A 321 5.84 39.72 -1.89
N ASN A 322 4.82 40.00 -1.09
CA ASN A 322 4.90 40.82 0.13
C ASN A 322 3.71 40.54 1.06
N GLU A 323 3.73 41.15 2.23
CA GLU A 323 2.68 41.03 3.25
C GLU A 323 1.34 41.63 2.80
N GLU A 324 1.34 42.63 1.95
CA GLU A 324 0.11 43.27 1.43
C GLU A 324 -0.67 42.29 0.57
N GLU A 325 -0.01 41.58 -0.38
CA GLU A 325 -0.64 40.55 -1.20
C GLU A 325 -1.22 39.42 -0.34
N TYR A 326 -0.50 39.02 0.72
CA TYR A 326 -1.02 38.00 1.65
C TYR A 326 -2.26 38.49 2.42
N ASN A 327 -2.29 39.74 2.86
CA ASN A 327 -3.45 40.31 3.57
C ASN A 327 -4.67 40.46 2.65
N GLU A 328 -4.47 40.82 1.40
CA GLU A 328 -5.54 40.85 0.38
C GLU A 328 -6.12 39.45 0.15
N PHE A 329 -5.24 38.47 -0.01
CA PHE A 329 -5.61 37.05 -0.14
C PHE A 329 -6.45 36.58 1.07
N LYS A 330 -6.02 36.84 2.31
CA LYS A 330 -6.78 36.52 3.52
C LYS A 330 -8.15 37.20 3.57
N THR A 331 -8.18 38.47 3.21
CA THR A 331 -9.43 39.27 3.21
C THR A 331 -10.42 38.67 2.21
N ARG A 332 -9.96 38.25 1.03
CA ARG A 332 -10.80 37.63 0.02
C ARG A 332 -11.39 36.32 0.51
N HIS A 333 -10.56 35.42 1.04
CA HIS A 333 -11.03 34.12 1.53
C HIS A 333 -11.85 34.20 2.83
N SER A 334 -11.80 35.32 3.56
CA SER A 334 -12.63 35.51 4.76
C SER A 334 -14.10 35.83 4.48
N LYS A 335 -14.49 36.02 3.21
CA LYS A 335 -15.86 36.39 2.81
C LYS A 335 -16.81 35.18 2.86
N GLU A 336 -16.31 34.00 2.53
CA GLU A 336 -17.11 32.77 2.43
C GLU A 336 -17.25 32.08 3.80
N LYS A 337 -18.21 32.59 4.62
CA LYS A 337 -18.41 32.10 5.98
C LYS A 337 -19.76 31.39 6.13
N ALA A 338 -19.76 30.21 6.76
CA ALA A 338 -20.98 29.66 7.33
C ALA A 338 -21.44 30.56 8.49
N GLY A 339 -22.73 30.85 8.53
CA GLY A 339 -23.33 31.60 9.66
C GLY A 339 -23.17 30.80 10.96
N GLU A 340 -22.96 31.51 12.07
CA GLU A 340 -22.90 30.91 13.40
C GLU A 340 -23.97 31.52 14.30
N THR A 341 -24.46 30.75 15.24
CA THR A 341 -25.39 31.23 16.29
C THR A 341 -24.99 30.59 17.60
N ASP A 342 -25.00 31.41 18.63
CA ASP A 342 -24.69 30.94 19.97
C ASP A 342 -25.75 29.93 20.44
N ILE A 343 -25.31 28.70 20.75
CA ILE A 343 -26.14 27.57 21.17
C ILE A 343 -26.91 27.90 22.45
N ASP A 344 -26.34 28.73 23.37
CA ASP A 344 -26.97 29.09 24.61
C ASP A 344 -28.19 30.01 24.43
N THR A 345 -28.24 30.74 23.32
CA THR A 345 -29.34 31.65 22.95
C THR A 345 -30.35 31.04 21.99
N TYR A 346 -30.03 29.89 21.38
CA TYR A 346 -30.87 29.23 20.40
C TYR A 346 -31.89 28.29 21.05
N GLY A 347 -33.11 28.27 20.53
CA GLY A 347 -34.15 27.33 20.88
C GLY A 347 -34.89 26.89 19.63
N GLY A 348 -35.10 25.58 19.48
CA GLY A 348 -35.81 25.05 18.33
C GLY A 348 -35.21 23.74 17.82
N GLY A 349 -35.46 23.44 16.54
CA GLY A 349 -34.96 22.23 15.88
C GLY A 349 -33.52 22.37 15.44
N ALA A 350 -32.75 21.31 15.61
CA ALA A 350 -31.36 21.23 15.15
C ALA A 350 -31.10 19.93 14.37
N TYR A 351 -30.05 19.93 13.57
CA TYR A 351 -29.65 18.80 12.72
C TYR A 351 -28.17 18.51 12.92
N LEU A 352 -27.85 17.24 13.16
CA LEU A 352 -26.50 16.81 13.50
C LEU A 352 -25.85 16.09 12.33
N GLY A 353 -24.64 16.49 11.97
CA GLY A 353 -23.81 15.84 10.99
C GLY A 353 -22.51 15.34 11.61
N ILE A 354 -22.14 14.12 11.32
CA ILE A 354 -20.90 13.47 11.78
C ILE A 354 -20.11 13.03 10.55
N ASP A 355 -18.86 13.42 10.48
CA ASP A 355 -17.89 12.87 9.52
C ASP A 355 -16.82 12.11 10.29
N CYS A 356 -16.94 10.79 10.27
CA CYS A 356 -15.99 9.87 10.89
C CYS A 356 -15.00 9.37 9.84
N GLY A 357 -14.01 10.22 9.54
CA GLY A 357 -12.98 9.91 8.55
C GLY A 357 -11.96 8.91 9.04
N SER A 358 -10.96 8.65 8.21
CA SER A 358 -9.88 7.69 8.51
C SER A 358 -8.98 8.14 9.66
N THR A 359 -8.66 9.43 9.74
CA THR A 359 -7.73 10.00 10.74
C THR A 359 -8.38 10.94 11.71
N THR A 360 -9.53 11.52 11.34
CA THR A 360 -10.17 12.58 12.11
C THR A 360 -11.68 12.36 12.24
N THR A 361 -12.24 12.77 13.36
CA THR A 361 -13.69 12.89 13.56
C THR A 361 -14.09 14.35 13.58
N LYS A 362 -15.14 14.68 12.82
CA LYS A 362 -15.72 16.01 12.77
C LYS A 362 -17.20 15.92 13.06
N ILE A 363 -17.72 16.86 13.80
CA ILE A 363 -19.13 16.95 14.15
C ILE A 363 -19.59 18.39 13.95
N VAL A 364 -20.73 18.56 13.31
CA VAL A 364 -21.36 19.86 13.10
C VAL A 364 -22.84 19.74 13.45
N MET A 365 -23.37 20.65 14.25
CA MET A 365 -24.79 20.80 14.47
C MET A 365 -25.25 22.14 13.91
N ILE A 366 -26.30 22.11 13.11
CA ILE A 366 -26.87 23.30 12.48
C ILE A 366 -28.29 23.56 12.94
N SER A 367 -28.69 24.83 12.95
CA SER A 367 -30.06 25.29 13.17
C SER A 367 -30.97 25.07 11.94
N GLU A 368 -32.23 25.41 12.08
CA GLU A 368 -33.20 25.33 10.96
C GLU A 368 -32.84 26.26 9.80
N ASP A 369 -32.10 27.34 10.02
CA ASP A 369 -31.62 28.31 9.02
C ASP A 369 -30.15 28.10 8.63
N TYR A 370 -29.62 26.89 8.80
CA TYR A 370 -28.26 26.44 8.44
C TYR A 370 -27.11 27.12 9.20
N LYS A 371 -27.37 27.82 10.29
CA LYS A 371 -26.31 28.39 11.12
C LYS A 371 -25.68 27.32 12.01
N ILE A 372 -24.39 27.38 12.19
CA ILE A 372 -23.66 26.45 13.04
C ILE A 372 -23.92 26.77 14.50
N LEU A 373 -24.43 25.80 15.25
CA LEU A 373 -24.66 25.84 16.69
C LEU A 373 -23.52 25.19 17.47
N TYR A 374 -22.89 24.19 16.87
CA TYR A 374 -21.81 23.44 17.48
C TYR A 374 -20.89 22.87 16.40
N ASN A 375 -19.60 22.86 16.63
CA ASN A 375 -18.64 22.17 15.78
C ASN A 375 -17.52 21.53 16.62
N TYR A 376 -16.95 20.46 16.06
CA TYR A 376 -15.84 19.72 16.64
C TYR A 376 -14.95 19.16 15.54
N TYR A 377 -13.63 19.21 15.74
CA TYR A 377 -12.64 18.64 14.83
C TYR A 377 -11.46 18.13 15.65
N ALA A 378 -11.17 16.82 15.61
CA ALA A 378 -9.99 16.22 16.26
C ALA A 378 -9.53 14.93 15.58
N ALA A 379 -8.31 14.51 15.87
CA ALA A 379 -7.77 13.23 15.44
C ALA A 379 -8.51 12.06 16.14
N ASN A 380 -8.67 10.94 15.41
CA ASN A 380 -9.37 9.74 15.92
C ASN A 380 -8.56 8.98 16.98
N ALA A 381 -7.24 9.12 17.00
CA ALA A 381 -6.33 8.33 17.85
C ALA A 381 -6.63 6.80 17.83
N GLY A 382 -7.17 6.30 16.72
CA GLY A 382 -7.55 4.89 16.54
C GLY A 382 -8.84 4.46 17.27
N ASN A 383 -9.57 5.35 17.91
CA ASN A 383 -10.82 5.02 18.64
C ASN A 383 -11.94 6.05 18.35
N PRO A 384 -12.58 5.99 17.18
CA PRO A 384 -13.63 6.92 16.83
C PRO A 384 -14.91 6.78 17.70
N VAL A 385 -15.18 5.60 18.26
CA VAL A 385 -16.40 5.35 19.05
C VAL A 385 -16.39 6.18 20.34
N ASP A 386 -15.28 6.18 21.07
CA ASP A 386 -15.18 6.94 22.34
C ASP A 386 -15.20 8.44 22.10
N ILE A 387 -14.58 8.91 21.02
CA ILE A 387 -14.60 10.32 20.65
C ILE A 387 -16.02 10.77 20.32
N VAL A 388 -16.73 10.03 19.47
CA VAL A 388 -18.12 10.36 19.14
C VAL A 388 -19.02 10.28 20.38
N LEU A 389 -18.82 9.29 21.24
CA LEU A 389 -19.55 9.16 22.51
C LEU A 389 -19.39 10.42 23.39
N ALA A 390 -18.15 10.85 23.58
CA ALA A 390 -17.86 12.04 24.39
C ALA A 390 -18.53 13.30 23.81
N GLN A 391 -18.47 13.45 22.48
CA GLN A 391 -19.07 14.61 21.83
C GLN A 391 -20.62 14.56 21.82
N LEU A 392 -21.22 13.37 21.66
CA LEU A 392 -22.67 13.22 21.75
C LEU A 392 -23.21 13.53 23.15
N LYS A 393 -22.49 13.12 24.20
CA LYS A 393 -22.79 13.53 25.58
C LYS A 393 -22.76 15.06 25.70
N ARG A 394 -21.70 15.68 25.20
CA ARG A 394 -21.57 17.15 25.22
C ARG A 394 -22.68 17.85 24.45
N VAL A 395 -23.03 17.36 23.25
CA VAL A 395 -24.14 17.89 22.44
C VAL A 395 -25.47 17.76 23.20
N ARG A 396 -25.74 16.61 23.83
CA ARG A 396 -26.98 16.41 24.63
C ARG A 396 -27.05 17.36 25.83
N GLU A 397 -25.92 17.59 26.53
CA GLU A 397 -25.82 18.57 27.62
C GLU A 397 -26.14 19.98 27.13
N LEU A 398 -25.55 20.43 26.03
CA LEU A 398 -25.78 21.76 25.45
C LEU A 398 -27.22 21.94 24.95
N CYS A 399 -27.86 20.86 24.44
CA CYS A 399 -29.24 20.91 23.96
C CYS A 399 -30.29 20.89 25.07
N ALA A 400 -29.92 20.56 26.31
CA ALA A 400 -30.86 20.22 27.40
C ALA A 400 -31.97 21.28 27.60
N GLY A 401 -33.20 20.83 27.29
CA GLY A 401 -34.45 21.60 27.51
C GLY A 401 -34.74 22.73 26.53
N LYS A 402 -33.87 23.01 25.55
CA LYS A 402 -34.03 24.12 24.62
C LYS A 402 -34.02 23.71 23.15
N ILE A 403 -33.24 22.70 22.81
CA ILE A 403 -32.98 22.30 21.42
C ILE A 403 -33.38 20.83 21.20
N THR A 404 -34.21 20.59 20.19
CA THR A 404 -34.54 19.22 19.77
C THR A 404 -33.74 18.83 18.55
N ILE A 405 -32.93 17.77 18.64
CA ILE A 405 -32.26 17.19 17.50
C ILE A 405 -33.29 16.45 16.66
N LYS A 406 -33.71 17.02 15.52
CA LYS A 406 -34.74 16.46 14.66
C LYS A 406 -34.25 15.27 13.85
N SER A 407 -33.00 15.31 13.44
CA SER A 407 -32.34 14.18 12.78
C SER A 407 -30.83 14.31 12.79
N ALA A 408 -30.16 13.18 12.56
CA ALA A 408 -28.71 13.07 12.50
C ALA A 408 -28.28 12.24 11.28
N ALA A 409 -27.15 12.61 10.66
CA ALA A 409 -26.53 11.83 9.59
C ALA A 409 -25.04 11.64 9.84
N VAL A 410 -24.50 10.54 9.37
CA VAL A 410 -23.09 10.20 9.49
C VAL A 410 -22.50 9.79 8.15
N THR A 411 -21.24 10.15 7.92
CA THR A 411 -20.44 9.78 6.75
C THR A 411 -19.03 9.36 7.12
N GLY A 412 -18.23 9.03 6.13
CA GLY A 412 -16.83 8.64 6.27
C GLY A 412 -16.62 7.14 6.46
N TYR A 413 -15.35 6.73 6.61
CA TYR A 413 -14.98 5.31 6.76
C TYR A 413 -15.63 4.64 7.98
N GLY A 414 -15.89 5.39 9.06
CA GLY A 414 -16.55 4.90 10.27
C GLY A 414 -18.08 4.95 10.23
N GLU A 415 -18.71 5.29 9.10
CA GLU A 415 -20.17 5.50 8.98
C GLU A 415 -20.98 4.36 9.61
N GLU A 416 -20.79 3.13 9.17
CA GLU A 416 -21.60 1.99 9.63
C GLU A 416 -21.35 1.65 11.11
N LEU A 417 -20.11 1.77 11.58
CA LEU A 417 -19.75 1.57 12.99
C LEU A 417 -20.49 2.58 13.87
N ILE A 418 -20.36 3.86 13.56
CA ILE A 418 -20.94 4.96 14.35
C ILE A 418 -22.47 4.96 14.26
N ARG A 419 -23.03 4.68 13.07
CA ARG A 419 -24.47 4.57 12.88
C ARG A 419 -25.08 3.48 13.75
N ASN A 420 -24.45 2.32 13.82
CA ASN A 420 -24.92 1.22 14.67
C ASN A 420 -24.69 1.48 16.16
N ALA A 421 -23.55 2.05 16.54
CA ALA A 421 -23.22 2.35 17.92
C ALA A 421 -24.24 3.31 18.54
N PHE A 422 -24.57 4.41 17.86
CA PHE A 422 -25.34 5.51 18.42
C PHE A 422 -26.75 5.68 17.83
N SER A 423 -27.21 4.73 17.00
CA SER A 423 -28.54 4.77 16.35
C SER A 423 -28.76 6.01 15.48
N ILE A 424 -27.72 6.48 14.76
CA ILE A 424 -27.82 7.62 13.86
C ILE A 424 -28.86 7.34 12.74
N ASP A 425 -29.74 8.30 12.43
CA ASP A 425 -30.86 8.12 11.51
C ASP A 425 -30.39 7.76 10.10
N PHE A 426 -29.42 8.50 9.57
CA PHE A 426 -28.99 8.34 8.18
C PHE A 426 -27.49 8.08 8.07
N GLY A 427 -27.14 7.14 7.17
CA GLY A 427 -25.80 7.02 6.63
C GLY A 427 -25.76 7.61 5.23
N ILE A 428 -24.79 8.46 4.93
CA ILE A 428 -24.64 9.09 3.63
C ILE A 428 -23.25 8.85 3.09
N VAL A 429 -23.13 8.66 1.78
CA VAL A 429 -21.85 8.55 1.12
C VAL A 429 -21.12 9.88 1.17
N GLU A 430 -19.84 9.85 1.48
CA GLU A 430 -18.98 11.01 1.71
C GLU A 430 -19.00 11.99 0.52
N THR A 431 -19.01 11.47 -0.72
CA THR A 431 -19.09 12.29 -1.94
C THR A 431 -20.33 13.16 -2.00
N ILE A 432 -21.48 12.62 -1.55
CA ILE A 432 -22.74 13.37 -1.52
C ILE A 432 -22.72 14.41 -0.39
N ALA A 433 -22.15 14.08 0.77
CA ALA A 433 -22.03 15.03 1.87
C ALA A 433 -21.16 16.24 1.44
N HIS A 434 -20.00 16.01 0.85
CA HIS A 434 -19.13 17.06 0.34
C HIS A 434 -19.77 17.90 -0.76
N PHE A 435 -20.49 17.27 -1.68
CA PHE A 435 -21.22 17.98 -2.73
C PHE A 435 -22.30 18.91 -2.16
N LYS A 436 -23.11 18.42 -1.21
CA LYS A 436 -24.15 19.23 -0.57
C LYS A 436 -23.58 20.44 0.16
N ALA A 437 -22.47 20.27 0.85
CA ALA A 437 -21.77 21.35 1.51
C ALA A 437 -21.23 22.38 0.50
N ALA A 438 -20.55 21.94 -0.55
CA ALA A 438 -20.00 22.84 -1.56
C ALA A 438 -21.11 23.63 -2.28
N LYS A 439 -22.25 22.97 -2.58
CA LYS A 439 -23.40 23.60 -3.19
C LYS A 439 -24.06 24.68 -2.31
N TYR A 440 -24.00 24.53 -0.99
CA TYR A 440 -24.48 25.56 -0.06
C TYR A 440 -23.67 26.86 -0.22
N PHE A 441 -22.32 26.79 -0.35
CA PHE A 441 -21.47 27.95 -0.54
C PHE A 441 -21.50 28.50 -1.98
N ASN A 442 -21.56 27.62 -2.96
CA ASN A 442 -21.69 28.00 -4.36
C ASN A 442 -22.71 27.11 -5.07
N PRO A 443 -23.96 27.60 -5.27
CA PRO A 443 -25.00 26.88 -6.00
C PRO A 443 -24.62 26.51 -7.44
N ASN A 444 -23.68 27.23 -8.05
CA ASN A 444 -23.21 27.02 -9.42
C ASN A 444 -21.87 26.31 -9.50
N VAL A 445 -21.46 25.59 -8.45
CA VAL A 445 -20.18 24.87 -8.40
C VAL A 445 -20.04 23.91 -9.59
N ASN A 446 -18.90 24.02 -10.30
CA ASN A 446 -18.54 23.14 -11.43
C ASN A 446 -17.52 22.07 -11.02
N PHE A 447 -16.67 22.41 -10.07
CA PHE A 447 -15.59 21.54 -9.63
C PHE A 447 -15.37 21.65 -8.13
N ILE A 448 -15.20 20.50 -7.50
CA ILE A 448 -14.90 20.41 -6.07
C ILE A 448 -13.59 19.64 -5.93
N LEU A 449 -12.66 20.22 -5.19
CA LEU A 449 -11.41 19.55 -4.79
C LEU A 449 -11.37 19.43 -3.27
N ASP A 450 -11.46 18.21 -2.79
CA ASP A 450 -11.29 17.89 -1.38
C ASP A 450 -9.92 17.25 -1.16
N ILE A 451 -9.07 17.87 -0.34
CA ILE A 451 -7.79 17.29 0.08
C ILE A 451 -7.86 17.05 1.59
N GLY A 452 -8.04 15.78 1.92
CA GLY A 452 -8.06 15.30 3.28
C GLY A 452 -6.67 15.09 3.86
N GLY A 453 -6.61 14.45 5.03
CA GLY A 453 -5.35 14.05 5.66
C GLY A 453 -4.62 12.95 4.86
N GLN A 454 -5.35 12.04 4.20
CA GLN A 454 -4.77 10.87 3.53
C GLN A 454 -5.30 10.60 2.13
N ASP A 455 -6.33 11.29 1.70
CA ASP A 455 -6.98 11.09 0.41
C ASP A 455 -7.25 12.40 -0.31
N ILE A 456 -7.41 12.30 -1.62
CA ILE A 456 -7.83 13.40 -2.48
C ILE A 456 -9.08 12.95 -3.21
N LYS A 457 -10.12 13.79 -3.18
CA LYS A 457 -11.37 13.57 -3.90
C LYS A 457 -11.66 14.76 -4.80
N CYS A 458 -12.00 14.49 -6.05
CA CYS A 458 -12.36 15.52 -7.00
C CYS A 458 -13.70 15.16 -7.64
N PHE A 459 -14.55 16.15 -7.76
CA PHE A 459 -15.86 15.98 -8.37
C PHE A 459 -16.05 17.00 -9.48
N LYS A 460 -16.37 16.55 -10.69
CA LYS A 460 -16.88 17.40 -11.77
C LYS A 460 -18.41 17.46 -11.68
N ILE A 461 -18.97 18.65 -11.72
CA ILE A 461 -20.41 18.89 -11.57
C ILE A 461 -20.94 19.44 -12.91
N LYS A 462 -21.98 18.79 -13.44
CA LYS A 462 -22.73 19.26 -14.62
C LYS A 462 -24.22 19.17 -14.32
N ASN A 463 -24.97 20.12 -14.80
CA ASN A 463 -26.43 20.15 -14.64
C ASN A 463 -26.89 19.93 -13.19
N ASN A 464 -26.10 20.47 -12.24
CA ASN A 464 -26.40 20.39 -10.81
C ASN A 464 -26.34 18.98 -10.20
N ALA A 465 -25.65 18.04 -10.87
CA ALA A 465 -25.39 16.69 -10.44
C ALA A 465 -23.88 16.35 -10.59
N ILE A 466 -23.40 15.39 -9.83
CA ILE A 466 -22.04 14.89 -9.96
C ILE A 466 -21.93 14.14 -11.29
N ASP A 467 -21.08 14.62 -12.19
CA ASP A 467 -20.82 14.05 -13.50
C ASP A 467 -19.64 13.07 -13.49
N ASN A 468 -18.59 13.38 -12.75
CA ASN A 468 -17.39 12.51 -12.63
C ASN A 468 -16.79 12.60 -11.22
N ILE A 469 -16.24 11.48 -10.76
CA ILE A 469 -15.56 11.34 -9.46
C ILE A 469 -14.16 10.78 -9.68
N MET A 470 -13.14 11.49 -9.22
CA MET A 470 -11.75 11.05 -9.20
C MET A 470 -11.29 10.94 -7.74
N LEU A 471 -10.85 9.75 -7.35
CA LEU A 471 -10.43 9.45 -5.99
C LEU A 471 -8.98 8.96 -5.98
N ASN A 472 -8.18 9.49 -5.09
CA ASN A 472 -6.88 8.92 -4.75
C ASN A 472 -6.84 8.54 -3.28
N GLU A 473 -7.05 7.27 -3.01
CA GLU A 473 -7.00 6.68 -1.67
C GLU A 473 -5.69 5.90 -1.43
N ALA A 474 -4.92 5.68 -2.50
CA ALA A 474 -3.75 4.81 -2.47
C ALA A 474 -2.43 5.53 -2.21
N CYS A 475 -2.38 6.86 -2.33
CA CYS A 475 -1.13 7.60 -2.19
C CYS A 475 -1.35 8.91 -1.45
N SER A 476 -0.73 9.06 -0.30
CA SER A 476 -0.78 10.29 0.50
C SER A 476 0.09 11.44 -0.05
N SER A 477 0.82 11.21 -1.17
CA SER A 477 1.61 12.27 -1.80
C SER A 477 0.67 13.32 -2.45
N GLY A 478 0.40 14.37 -1.77
CA GLY A 478 -0.59 15.37 -2.16
C GLY A 478 -1.67 15.58 -1.10
N CYS A 479 -1.62 14.87 0.02
CA CYS A 479 -2.54 14.98 1.14
C CYS A 479 -1.88 15.67 2.34
N GLY A 480 -2.67 16.01 3.37
CA GLY A 480 -2.18 16.70 4.57
C GLY A 480 -1.10 15.94 5.33
N SER A 481 -1.22 14.61 5.42
CA SER A 481 -0.22 13.75 6.09
C SER A 481 1.17 13.78 5.43
N PHE A 482 1.26 14.16 4.17
CA PHE A 482 2.53 14.38 3.49
C PHE A 482 3.28 15.56 4.10
N ILE A 483 2.63 16.71 4.24
CA ILE A 483 3.19 17.91 4.89
C ILE A 483 3.51 17.63 6.37
N GLU A 484 2.59 16.95 7.08
CA GLU A 484 2.78 16.59 8.48
C GLU A 484 4.04 15.73 8.70
N SER A 485 4.27 14.75 7.83
CA SER A 485 5.46 13.89 7.93
C SER A 485 6.75 14.68 7.75
N PHE A 486 6.80 15.63 6.81
CA PHE A 486 7.98 16.48 6.61
C PHE A 486 8.16 17.49 7.73
N ALA A 487 7.10 18.15 8.19
CA ALA A 487 7.18 19.08 9.33
C ALA A 487 7.78 18.39 10.57
N LYS A 488 7.24 17.21 10.94
CA LYS A 488 7.75 16.41 12.08
C LYS A 488 9.20 15.95 11.87
N SER A 489 9.57 15.52 10.66
CA SER A 489 10.95 15.09 10.37
C SER A 489 11.98 16.21 10.51
N MET A 490 11.54 17.45 10.38
CA MET A 490 12.36 18.67 10.52
C MET A 490 12.25 19.32 11.91
N GLY A 491 11.45 18.74 12.82
CA GLY A 491 11.28 19.23 14.20
C GLY A 491 10.30 20.40 14.34
N TYR A 492 9.38 20.58 13.39
CA TYR A 492 8.36 21.64 13.39
C TYR A 492 6.95 21.10 13.59
N THR A 493 6.08 21.90 14.16
CA THR A 493 4.64 21.68 14.05
C THR A 493 4.20 21.97 12.60
N VAL A 494 3.08 21.40 12.17
CA VAL A 494 2.55 21.64 10.82
C VAL A 494 2.28 23.13 10.60
N GLU A 495 1.75 23.81 11.61
CA GLU A 495 1.42 25.24 11.54
C GLU A 495 2.67 26.11 11.36
N GLU A 496 3.71 25.91 12.18
CA GLU A 496 4.99 26.63 12.06
C GLU A 496 5.65 26.39 10.71
N PHE A 497 5.66 25.14 10.27
CA PHE A 497 6.23 24.75 8.99
C PHE A 497 5.53 25.43 7.80
N CYS A 498 4.19 25.47 7.82
CA CYS A 498 3.40 26.12 6.79
C CYS A 498 3.58 27.64 6.79
N LYS A 499 3.62 28.27 7.99
CA LYS A 499 3.88 29.71 8.12
C LYS A 499 5.25 30.10 7.55
N ALA A 500 6.29 29.28 7.78
CA ALA A 500 7.61 29.53 7.21
C ALA A 500 7.59 29.59 5.67
N GLY A 501 6.73 28.76 5.02
CA GLY A 501 6.63 28.69 3.56
C GLY A 501 5.92 29.92 2.94
N ILE A 502 5.09 30.66 3.69
CA ILE A 502 4.33 31.80 3.15
C ILE A 502 5.24 32.89 2.60
N TYR A 503 6.33 33.19 3.29
CA TYR A 503 7.28 34.27 2.96
C TYR A 503 8.59 33.72 2.39
N ALA A 504 8.60 32.50 1.85
CA ALA A 504 9.78 31.93 1.21
C ALA A 504 10.17 32.75 -0.04
N GLU A 505 11.42 33.22 -0.08
CA GLU A 505 11.92 34.03 -1.18
C GLU A 505 12.31 33.17 -2.40
N ASN A 506 12.85 31.97 -2.15
CA ASN A 506 13.38 31.08 -3.17
C ASN A 506 12.84 29.65 -3.03
N PRO A 507 11.52 29.42 -3.20
CA PRO A 507 10.93 28.10 -3.04
C PRO A 507 11.63 27.04 -3.88
N VAL A 508 11.97 25.88 -3.30
CA VAL A 508 12.64 24.80 -4.02
C VAL A 508 11.67 24.10 -4.96
N ASP A 509 12.02 23.93 -6.23
CA ASP A 509 11.22 23.10 -7.13
C ASP A 509 11.49 21.62 -6.89
N LEU A 510 10.69 21.01 -6.03
CA LEU A 510 10.75 19.59 -5.67
C LEU A 510 10.04 18.68 -6.68
N GLY A 511 9.37 19.26 -7.69
CA GLY A 511 8.60 18.51 -8.68
C GLY A 511 7.34 17.86 -8.12
N SER A 512 6.86 16.79 -8.79
CA SER A 512 5.69 16.02 -8.40
C SER A 512 6.05 14.54 -8.24
N ARG A 513 6.51 14.14 -7.06
CA ARG A 513 6.95 12.75 -6.77
C ARG A 513 6.19 12.19 -5.57
N CYS A 514 6.25 10.87 -5.40
CA CYS A 514 5.70 10.24 -4.19
C CYS A 514 6.57 10.60 -2.97
N THR A 515 6.04 10.39 -1.77
CA THR A 515 6.69 10.73 -0.49
C THR A 515 8.10 10.17 -0.37
N VAL A 516 8.31 8.94 -0.82
CA VAL A 516 9.61 8.25 -0.76
C VAL A 516 10.68 8.99 -1.60
N PHE A 517 10.37 9.25 -2.87
CA PHE A 517 11.30 9.99 -3.73
C PHE A 517 11.44 11.46 -3.34
N MET A 518 10.40 12.03 -2.72
CA MET A 518 10.44 13.40 -2.23
C MET A 518 11.40 13.56 -1.05
N ASN A 519 11.52 12.58 -0.18
CA ASN A 519 12.50 12.55 0.90
C ASN A 519 13.92 12.79 0.36
N SER A 520 14.31 12.10 -0.68
CA SER A 520 15.63 12.28 -1.30
C SER A 520 15.81 13.70 -1.86
N SER A 521 14.77 14.26 -2.50
CA SER A 521 14.80 15.62 -3.03
C SER A 521 14.90 16.67 -1.93
N VAL A 522 14.15 16.49 -0.83
CA VAL A 522 14.19 17.39 0.33
C VAL A 522 15.55 17.33 1.03
N LYS A 523 16.10 16.13 1.24
CA LYS A 523 17.44 15.97 1.81
C LYS A 523 18.52 16.60 0.92
N GLN A 524 18.38 16.48 -0.40
CA GLN A 524 19.28 17.12 -1.32
C GLN A 524 19.19 18.64 -1.21
N ALA A 525 17.99 19.23 -1.17
CA ALA A 525 17.80 20.66 -0.98
C ALA A 525 18.39 21.15 0.35
N GLN A 526 18.22 20.38 1.44
CA GLN A 526 18.85 20.69 2.74
C GLN A 526 20.40 20.69 2.66
N LYS A 527 20.96 19.67 2.00
CA LYS A 527 22.44 19.60 1.77
C LYS A 527 22.97 20.79 0.96
N GLU A 528 22.15 21.29 0.05
CA GLU A 528 22.47 22.45 -0.81
C GLU A 528 22.15 23.79 -0.15
N GLY A 529 21.68 23.80 1.12
CA GLY A 529 21.52 24.99 1.94
C GLY A 529 20.16 25.71 1.79
N ALA A 530 19.13 25.03 1.24
CA ALA A 530 17.78 25.60 1.18
C ALA A 530 17.21 25.84 2.59
N SER A 531 16.54 26.99 2.76
CA SER A 531 15.89 27.32 4.01
C SER A 531 14.66 26.41 4.27
N ILE A 532 14.25 26.32 5.53
CA ILE A 532 13.00 25.59 5.89
C ILE A 532 11.79 26.19 5.19
N GLY A 533 11.76 27.54 5.05
CA GLY A 533 10.69 28.22 4.32
C GLY A 533 10.66 27.81 2.84
N ASP A 534 11.81 27.81 2.17
CA ASP A 534 11.89 27.44 0.75
C ASP A 534 11.48 25.99 0.51
N ILE A 535 11.83 25.08 1.43
CA ILE A 535 11.41 23.67 1.39
C ILE A 535 9.91 23.55 1.64
N SER A 536 9.36 24.26 2.62
CA SER A 536 7.93 24.24 2.94
C SER A 536 7.07 24.74 1.78
N ALA A 537 7.47 25.86 1.17
CA ALA A 537 6.81 26.39 -0.03
C ALA A 537 6.90 25.41 -1.20
N GLY A 538 8.07 24.79 -1.43
CA GLY A 538 8.30 23.80 -2.47
C GLY A 538 7.43 22.54 -2.27
N LEU A 539 7.28 22.06 -1.03
CA LEU A 539 6.39 20.95 -0.69
C LEU A 539 4.92 21.31 -0.90
N SER A 540 4.49 22.53 -0.55
CA SER A 540 3.13 23.02 -0.79
C SER A 540 2.81 23.02 -2.29
N MET A 541 3.74 23.48 -3.13
CA MET A 541 3.62 23.43 -4.58
C MET A 541 3.57 21.97 -5.09
N SER A 542 4.38 21.07 -4.49
CA SER A 542 4.41 19.66 -4.87
C SER A 542 3.09 18.93 -4.57
N VAL A 543 2.44 19.22 -3.42
CA VAL A 543 1.09 18.72 -3.09
C VAL A 543 0.12 19.07 -4.21
N VAL A 544 0.10 20.32 -4.63
CA VAL A 544 -0.76 20.82 -5.70
C VAL A 544 -0.45 20.16 -7.04
N LYS A 545 0.82 20.10 -7.43
CA LYS A 545 1.25 19.43 -8.67
C LYS A 545 0.82 17.95 -8.69
N ASN A 546 0.92 17.26 -7.55
CA ASN A 546 0.45 15.87 -7.43
C ASN A 546 -1.08 15.78 -7.59
N ALA A 547 -1.85 16.66 -6.95
CA ALA A 547 -3.30 16.68 -7.09
C ALA A 547 -3.72 16.94 -8.55
N LEU A 548 -3.20 17.98 -9.18
CA LEU A 548 -3.58 18.40 -10.52
C LEU A 548 -3.17 17.38 -11.60
N TYR A 549 -1.90 16.97 -11.61
CA TYR A 549 -1.35 16.20 -12.74
C TYR A 549 -1.42 14.69 -12.56
N LYS A 550 -1.45 14.18 -11.32
CA LYS A 550 -1.49 12.73 -11.09
C LYS A 550 -2.86 12.20 -10.71
N VAL A 551 -3.64 12.98 -9.96
CA VAL A 551 -4.98 12.57 -9.52
C VAL A 551 -6.04 13.04 -10.51
N ILE A 552 -6.11 14.35 -10.74
CA ILE A 552 -7.10 14.97 -11.62
C ILE A 552 -6.74 14.77 -13.09
N ARG A 553 -5.43 14.71 -13.39
CA ARG A 553 -4.85 14.51 -14.74
C ARG A 553 -5.32 15.56 -15.75
N ILE A 554 -5.34 16.81 -15.32
CA ILE A 554 -5.67 17.92 -16.22
C ILE A 554 -4.51 18.16 -17.20
N HIS A 555 -4.87 18.56 -18.42
CA HIS A 555 -3.94 19.09 -19.42
C HIS A 555 -3.97 20.61 -19.41
N ASP A 556 -5.12 21.21 -19.11
CA ASP A 556 -5.33 22.64 -19.05
C ASP A 556 -6.26 23.02 -17.90
N ALA A 557 -6.01 24.15 -17.24
CA ALA A 557 -6.81 24.64 -16.12
C ALA A 557 -8.27 24.93 -16.49
N SER A 558 -8.59 25.17 -17.78
CA SER A 558 -9.97 25.39 -18.25
C SER A 558 -10.86 24.18 -18.03
N GLU A 559 -10.30 22.97 -17.94
CA GLU A 559 -11.05 21.74 -17.68
C GLU A 559 -11.72 21.70 -16.30
N LEU A 560 -11.29 22.55 -15.36
CA LEU A 560 -11.86 22.64 -14.01
C LEU A 560 -13.12 23.49 -13.95
N GLY A 561 -13.45 24.25 -15.02
CA GLY A 561 -14.57 25.19 -15.02
C GLY A 561 -14.24 26.48 -14.26
N GLU A 562 -15.26 27.34 -14.06
CA GLU A 562 -15.08 28.68 -13.45
C GLU A 562 -15.40 28.71 -11.95
N ASN A 563 -16.31 27.86 -11.49
CA ASN A 563 -16.81 27.84 -10.12
C ASN A 563 -16.16 26.68 -9.34
N ILE A 564 -14.99 26.91 -8.76
CA ILE A 564 -14.20 25.90 -8.07
C ILE A 564 -14.34 26.11 -6.56
N VAL A 565 -14.75 25.07 -5.84
CA VAL A 565 -14.77 25.02 -4.38
C VAL A 565 -13.68 24.07 -3.90
N VAL A 566 -12.79 24.55 -3.04
CA VAL A 566 -11.76 23.73 -2.39
C VAL A 566 -12.13 23.50 -0.93
N GLN A 567 -11.90 22.27 -0.46
CA GLN A 567 -12.29 21.83 0.87
C GLN A 567 -11.33 20.75 1.40
N GLY A 568 -11.55 20.30 2.63
CA GLY A 568 -10.65 19.43 3.36
C GLY A 568 -9.68 20.18 4.27
N GLY A 569 -9.15 19.49 5.28
CA GLY A 569 -8.29 20.08 6.30
C GLY A 569 -6.97 20.63 5.72
N THR A 570 -6.49 20.08 4.63
CA THR A 570 -5.25 20.50 3.95
C THR A 570 -5.36 21.94 3.40
N PHE A 571 -6.53 22.37 2.96
CA PHE A 571 -6.76 23.74 2.48
C PHE A 571 -6.91 24.80 3.58
N LEU A 572 -6.84 24.40 4.86
CA LEU A 572 -6.64 25.37 5.95
C LEU A 572 -5.23 25.98 5.90
N ASN A 573 -4.31 25.34 5.21
CA ASN A 573 -2.97 25.85 4.93
C ASN A 573 -3.00 26.86 3.77
N ASP A 574 -2.77 28.13 4.07
CA ASP A 574 -2.76 29.21 3.07
C ASP A 574 -1.65 29.07 2.01
N ALA A 575 -0.52 28.43 2.34
CA ALA A 575 0.54 28.16 1.37
C ALA A 575 0.09 27.18 0.29
N ILE A 576 -0.65 26.13 0.66
CA ILE A 576 -1.21 25.16 -0.29
C ILE A 576 -2.33 25.79 -1.11
N LEU A 577 -3.22 26.55 -0.47
CA LEU A 577 -4.30 27.25 -1.14
C LEU A 577 -3.76 28.23 -2.20
N ARG A 578 -2.75 29.02 -1.83
CA ARG A 578 -2.11 29.95 -2.76
C ARG A 578 -1.37 29.23 -3.89
N ALA A 579 -0.64 28.15 -3.56
CA ALA A 579 0.01 27.33 -4.57
C ALA A 579 -0.99 26.77 -5.58
N PHE A 580 -2.18 26.38 -5.13
CA PHE A 580 -3.25 25.91 -6.01
C PHE A 580 -3.76 27.01 -6.94
N GLU A 581 -4.09 28.20 -6.40
CA GLU A 581 -4.53 29.34 -7.22
C GLU A 581 -3.48 29.77 -8.25
N LYS A 582 -2.19 29.78 -7.86
CA LYS A 582 -1.09 30.07 -8.80
C LYS A 582 -0.98 28.99 -9.89
N ALA A 583 -1.15 27.73 -9.56
CA ALA A 583 -1.03 26.62 -10.51
C ALA A 583 -2.15 26.58 -11.54
N ILE A 584 -3.36 27.03 -11.18
CA ILE A 584 -4.51 27.08 -12.10
C ILE A 584 -4.77 28.50 -12.65
N GLU A 585 -4.02 29.51 -12.22
CA GLU A 585 -4.15 30.92 -12.58
C GLU A 585 -5.57 31.49 -12.37
N ARG A 586 -6.23 31.03 -11.29
CA ARG A 586 -7.61 31.39 -10.95
C ARG A 586 -7.83 31.48 -9.47
N GLU A 587 -8.80 32.32 -9.09
CA GLU A 587 -9.30 32.35 -7.71
C GLU A 587 -10.28 31.22 -7.47
N VAL A 588 -10.26 30.69 -6.22
CA VAL A 588 -11.15 29.62 -5.80
C VAL A 588 -11.90 29.98 -4.52
N ILE A 589 -13.01 29.31 -4.28
CA ILE A 589 -13.78 29.45 -3.05
C ILE A 589 -13.26 28.45 -2.02
N ARG A 590 -12.77 28.96 -0.89
CA ARG A 590 -12.47 28.16 0.31
C ARG A 590 -13.39 28.58 1.43
N PRO A 591 -14.41 27.77 1.80
CA PRO A 591 -15.22 28.05 2.98
C PRO A 591 -14.38 28.11 4.27
N ASN A 592 -14.77 28.95 5.22
CA ASN A 592 -14.11 29.04 6.53
C ASN A 592 -14.13 27.71 7.29
N ILE A 593 -15.08 26.85 6.99
CA ILE A 593 -15.24 25.50 7.53
C ILE A 593 -14.70 24.41 6.60
N SER A 594 -13.70 24.71 5.77
CA SER A 594 -13.19 23.76 4.75
C SER A 594 -12.84 22.38 5.33
N GLY A 595 -12.36 22.31 6.57
CA GLY A 595 -12.09 21.04 7.28
C GLY A 595 -13.33 20.33 7.83
N LEU A 596 -14.50 20.99 7.87
CA LEU A 596 -15.75 20.46 8.43
C LEU A 596 -16.81 20.16 7.37
N MET A 597 -16.49 20.31 6.08
CA MET A 597 -17.45 20.24 4.99
C MET A 597 -18.22 18.91 4.94
N GLY A 598 -17.56 17.77 5.21
CA GLY A 598 -18.22 16.46 5.29
C GLY A 598 -19.30 16.42 6.36
N ALA A 599 -18.99 16.88 7.58
CA ALA A 599 -19.95 16.93 8.69
C ALA A 599 -21.05 17.96 8.44
N PHE A 600 -20.71 19.15 7.91
CA PHE A 600 -21.71 20.16 7.55
C PHE A 600 -22.67 19.65 6.49
N GLY A 601 -22.16 19.00 5.43
CA GLY A 601 -22.98 18.38 4.39
C GLY A 601 -23.89 17.26 4.91
N CYS A 602 -23.43 16.49 5.92
CA CYS A 602 -24.28 15.53 6.63
C CYS A 602 -25.43 16.22 7.37
N ALA A 603 -25.15 17.31 8.08
CA ALA A 603 -26.19 18.07 8.78
C ALA A 603 -27.21 18.68 7.80
N VAL A 604 -26.77 19.22 6.66
CA VAL A 604 -27.63 19.70 5.58
C VAL A 604 -28.52 18.56 5.04
N TYR A 605 -27.90 17.38 4.78
CA TYR A 605 -28.65 16.21 4.33
C TYR A 605 -29.69 15.74 5.36
N ALA A 606 -29.30 15.68 6.64
CA ALA A 606 -30.20 15.32 7.72
C ALA A 606 -31.41 16.24 7.74
N ARG A 607 -31.21 17.57 7.60
CA ARG A 607 -32.28 18.55 7.53
C ARG A 607 -33.21 18.33 6.34
N GLU A 608 -32.67 18.13 5.15
CA GLU A 608 -33.49 17.87 3.94
C GLU A 608 -34.34 16.60 4.09
N LYS A 609 -33.76 15.52 4.61
CA LYS A 609 -34.47 14.26 4.85
C LYS A 609 -35.49 14.36 5.97
N SER A 610 -35.15 15.04 7.06
CA SER A 610 -36.10 15.32 8.14
C SER A 610 -37.34 16.04 7.62
N THR A 611 -37.15 17.07 6.78
CA THR A 611 -38.26 17.83 6.17
C THR A 611 -39.08 16.94 5.25
N THR A 612 -38.45 16.11 4.40
CA THR A 612 -39.13 15.24 3.46
C THR A 612 -39.93 14.11 4.14
N GLN A 613 -39.37 13.56 5.26
CA GLN A 613 -39.98 12.46 6.01
C GLN A 613 -40.77 12.92 7.23
N ASN A 614 -40.87 14.23 7.45
CA ASN A 614 -41.57 14.86 8.57
C ASN A 614 -41.12 14.32 9.95
N LEU A 615 -39.81 14.16 10.13
CA LEU A 615 -39.22 13.68 11.38
C LEU A 615 -39.29 14.79 12.46
N GLN A 616 -39.79 14.45 13.63
CA GLN A 616 -39.87 15.40 14.77
C GLN A 616 -38.70 15.30 15.70
N GLU A 617 -38.11 14.08 15.88
CA GLU A 617 -37.02 13.80 16.76
C GLU A 617 -36.13 12.67 16.18
N SER A 618 -34.82 12.76 16.38
CA SER A 618 -33.84 11.78 15.95
C SER A 618 -33.85 10.54 16.83
N ALA A 619 -33.56 9.38 16.23
CA ALA A 619 -33.38 8.10 16.92
C ALA A 619 -32.04 8.00 17.66
N ILE A 620 -31.21 9.04 17.66
CA ILE A 620 -29.92 9.08 18.36
C ILE A 620 -30.10 8.82 19.85
N LEU A 621 -29.21 8.03 20.47
CA LEU A 621 -29.30 7.67 21.88
C LEU A 621 -29.55 8.88 22.80
N SER A 622 -30.45 8.70 23.79
CA SER A 622 -30.73 9.70 24.83
C SER A 622 -29.53 9.92 25.73
N ALA A 623 -29.58 10.97 26.57
CA ALA A 623 -28.51 11.26 27.52
C ALA A 623 -28.25 10.09 28.49
N ASP A 624 -29.34 9.44 28.97
CA ASP A 624 -29.23 8.29 29.88
C ASP A 624 -28.62 7.07 29.18
N GLU A 625 -29.03 6.77 27.95
CA GLU A 625 -28.46 5.68 27.15
C GLU A 625 -26.98 5.93 26.79
N LEU A 626 -26.59 7.18 26.47
CA LEU A 626 -25.19 7.54 26.24
C LEU A 626 -24.35 7.40 27.52
N ASN A 627 -24.90 7.70 28.70
CA ASN A 627 -24.21 7.52 29.98
C ASN A 627 -24.04 6.03 30.34
N ALA A 628 -25.02 5.21 30.00
CA ALA A 628 -24.97 3.75 30.19
C ALA A 628 -24.29 3.00 29.03
N PHE A 629 -23.79 3.72 28.02
CA PHE A 629 -23.21 3.11 26.82
C PHE A 629 -21.98 2.26 27.14
N SER A 630 -21.96 1.05 26.63
CA SER A 630 -20.81 0.16 26.67
C SER A 630 -20.57 -0.47 25.30
N HIS A 631 -19.33 -0.73 25.02
CA HIS A 631 -18.84 -1.29 23.76
C HIS A 631 -17.84 -2.41 24.06
N SER A 632 -17.97 -3.52 23.34
CA SER A 632 -16.98 -4.61 23.36
C SER A 632 -16.66 -5.06 21.95
N SER A 633 -15.39 -5.36 21.73
CA SER A 633 -14.87 -5.83 20.44
C SER A 633 -14.24 -7.20 20.61
N GLN A 634 -14.61 -8.17 19.77
CA GLN A 634 -14.08 -9.54 19.79
C GLN A 634 -13.71 -9.97 18.36
N THR A 635 -12.50 -10.47 18.20
CA THR A 635 -12.05 -11.05 16.94
C THR A 635 -12.32 -12.55 16.95
N THR A 636 -12.86 -13.07 15.83
CA THR A 636 -13.13 -14.49 15.64
C THR A 636 -13.01 -14.88 14.17
N ASN A 637 -12.89 -16.18 13.89
CA ASN A 637 -12.92 -16.67 12.52
C ASN A 637 -14.36 -17.01 12.10
N CYS A 638 -14.77 -16.52 10.92
CA CYS A 638 -16.06 -16.85 10.33
C CYS A 638 -16.07 -18.33 9.87
N GLY A 639 -17.01 -19.12 10.38
CA GLY A 639 -17.17 -20.53 10.01
C GLY A 639 -18.16 -20.79 8.87
N LEU A 640 -18.63 -19.75 8.16
CA LEU A 640 -19.74 -19.88 7.20
C LEU A 640 -19.32 -20.36 5.80
N CYS A 641 -18.03 -20.35 5.48
CA CYS A 641 -17.49 -20.84 4.20
C CYS A 641 -15.99 -21.15 4.30
N ALA A 642 -15.41 -21.70 3.23
CA ALA A 642 -13.99 -22.07 3.17
C ALA A 642 -13.01 -20.88 3.34
N ASN A 643 -13.44 -19.64 3.11
CA ASN A 643 -12.59 -18.45 3.27
C ASN A 643 -12.20 -18.18 4.73
N LYS A 644 -12.95 -18.74 5.72
CA LYS A 644 -12.67 -18.61 7.16
C LYS A 644 -12.25 -17.19 7.56
N CYS A 645 -12.92 -16.16 7.00
CA CYS A 645 -12.57 -14.76 7.22
C CYS A 645 -12.40 -14.50 8.70
N SER A 646 -11.33 -13.83 9.04
CA SER A 646 -11.15 -13.33 10.39
C SER A 646 -11.92 -12.02 10.55
N ILE A 647 -12.95 -12.05 11.35
CA ILE A 647 -13.90 -10.96 11.55
C ILE A 647 -13.76 -10.37 12.94
N THR A 648 -13.96 -9.05 13.03
CA THR A 648 -14.10 -8.33 14.30
C THR A 648 -15.58 -8.04 14.53
N VAL A 649 -16.11 -8.51 15.65
CA VAL A 649 -17.50 -8.31 16.05
C VAL A 649 -17.55 -7.26 17.15
N ASN A 650 -18.10 -6.09 16.83
CA ASN A 650 -18.38 -5.03 17.80
C ASN A 650 -19.81 -5.19 18.32
N LYS A 651 -19.98 -5.24 19.63
CA LYS A 651 -21.28 -5.30 20.31
C LYS A 651 -21.49 -4.05 21.13
N PHE A 652 -22.67 -3.47 21.04
CA PHE A 652 -23.05 -2.25 21.72
C PHE A 652 -24.19 -2.48 22.73
N SER A 653 -24.28 -1.64 23.75
CA SER A 653 -25.31 -1.74 24.79
C SER A 653 -26.75 -1.57 24.26
N ASN A 654 -26.93 -0.98 23.06
CA ASN A 654 -28.22 -0.86 22.37
C ASN A 654 -28.66 -2.16 21.65
N ASN A 655 -28.04 -3.31 21.94
CA ASN A 655 -28.24 -4.60 21.29
C ASN A 655 -27.92 -4.67 19.79
N LYS A 656 -27.35 -3.60 19.23
CA LYS A 656 -26.83 -3.61 17.84
C LYS A 656 -25.41 -4.18 17.81
N ARG A 657 -25.02 -4.64 16.64
CA ARG A 657 -23.68 -5.14 16.39
C ARG A 657 -23.15 -4.64 15.05
N PHE A 658 -21.86 -4.51 14.96
CA PHE A 658 -21.15 -4.22 13.73
C PHE A 658 -20.07 -5.27 13.53
N ILE A 659 -19.99 -5.83 12.31
CA ILE A 659 -18.99 -6.84 11.94
C ILE A 659 -18.11 -6.29 10.83
N SER A 660 -16.82 -6.40 11.00
CA SER A 660 -15.81 -5.99 10.01
C SER A 660 -14.83 -7.12 9.70
N GLY A 661 -14.07 -7.00 8.62
CA GLY A 661 -13.15 -8.02 8.14
C GLY A 661 -13.82 -9.17 7.36
N ASN A 662 -15.14 -9.08 7.16
CA ASN A 662 -15.91 -10.03 6.34
C ASN A 662 -15.69 -9.75 4.85
N LYS A 663 -15.45 -10.81 4.08
CA LYS A 663 -15.43 -10.79 2.60
C LYS A 663 -16.84 -10.98 1.97
N CYS A 664 -17.90 -11.07 2.77
CA CYS A 664 -19.30 -11.14 2.32
C CYS A 664 -20.26 -10.77 3.47
N GLU A 665 -21.53 -10.53 3.16
CA GLU A 665 -22.53 -10.08 4.13
C GLU A 665 -23.16 -11.25 4.96
N ARG A 666 -22.75 -12.48 4.75
CA ARG A 666 -23.28 -13.67 5.51
C ARG A 666 -23.10 -13.56 7.03
N PRO A 667 -21.96 -13.06 7.57
CA PRO A 667 -21.82 -12.88 9.02
C PRO A 667 -22.82 -11.88 9.62
N LEU A 668 -23.33 -10.93 8.81
CA LEU A 668 -24.37 -9.99 9.20
C LEU A 668 -25.78 -10.61 9.15
N GLY A 669 -25.89 -11.88 8.71
CA GLY A 669 -27.17 -12.55 8.51
C GLY A 669 -27.84 -12.21 7.19
N ILE A 670 -27.22 -11.41 6.35
CA ILE A 670 -27.68 -11.12 5.00
C ILE A 670 -27.27 -12.29 4.10
N ARG A 671 -28.27 -13.04 3.62
CA ARG A 671 -28.03 -14.11 2.65
C ARG A 671 -27.87 -13.51 1.27
N GLU A 672 -26.93 -14.06 0.50
CA GLU A 672 -26.85 -13.76 -0.93
C GLU A 672 -28.23 -14.02 -1.56
N ASN A 673 -28.70 -13.11 -2.37
CA ASN A 673 -29.93 -13.32 -3.10
C ASN A 673 -29.60 -14.19 -4.32
N GLU A 674 -29.60 -15.48 -4.15
CA GLU A 674 -29.28 -16.49 -5.20
C GLU A 674 -30.15 -16.33 -6.47
N LYS A 675 -31.22 -15.52 -6.38
CA LYS A 675 -32.08 -15.23 -7.53
C LYS A 675 -31.47 -14.16 -8.44
N ILE A 676 -30.55 -13.30 -7.95
CA ILE A 676 -29.94 -12.26 -8.76
C ILE A 676 -28.71 -12.83 -9.48
N PRO A 677 -28.67 -12.78 -10.83
CA PRO A 677 -27.55 -13.34 -11.60
C PRO A 677 -26.19 -12.74 -11.21
N ASN A 678 -25.19 -13.63 -11.01
CA ASN A 678 -23.80 -13.29 -10.74
C ASN A 678 -22.90 -14.19 -11.59
N MET A 679 -22.37 -13.69 -12.70
CA MET A 679 -21.55 -14.46 -13.62
C MET A 679 -20.18 -14.83 -13.06
N TYR A 680 -19.62 -14.11 -12.09
CA TYR A 680 -18.37 -14.52 -11.41
C TYR A 680 -18.57 -15.86 -10.71
N HIS A 681 -19.67 -15.96 -9.95
CA HIS A 681 -20.03 -17.21 -9.29
C HIS A 681 -20.34 -18.33 -10.28
N PHE A 682 -21.12 -18.03 -11.32
CA PHE A 682 -21.46 -18.99 -12.38
C PHE A 682 -20.22 -19.56 -13.07
N LYS A 683 -19.30 -18.69 -13.49
CA LYS A 683 -18.04 -19.11 -14.14
C LYS A 683 -17.18 -19.97 -13.22
N LEU A 684 -17.03 -19.59 -11.96
CA LEU A 684 -16.27 -20.36 -10.99
C LEU A 684 -16.87 -21.76 -10.77
N ASP A 685 -18.19 -21.87 -10.70
CA ASP A 685 -18.88 -23.16 -10.55
C ASP A 685 -18.79 -24.01 -11.82
N TYR A 686 -18.81 -23.38 -13.00
CA TYR A 686 -18.50 -24.07 -14.27
C TYR A 686 -17.09 -24.66 -14.24
N ILE A 687 -16.07 -23.91 -13.85
CA ILE A 687 -14.68 -24.40 -13.73
C ILE A 687 -14.58 -25.55 -12.72
N LYS A 688 -15.23 -25.44 -11.55
CA LYS A 688 -15.32 -26.55 -10.59
C LYS A 688 -15.97 -27.79 -11.18
N SER A 689 -17.02 -27.62 -11.99
CA SER A 689 -17.68 -28.73 -12.66
C SER A 689 -16.76 -29.44 -13.65
N VAL A 690 -15.93 -28.66 -14.39
CA VAL A 690 -14.90 -29.22 -15.28
C VAL A 690 -13.86 -30.02 -14.49
N ILE A 691 -13.36 -29.49 -13.38
CA ILE A 691 -12.40 -30.19 -12.51
C ILE A 691 -12.98 -31.50 -12.02
N ASN A 692 -14.24 -31.50 -11.62
CA ASN A 692 -14.92 -32.69 -11.05
C ASN A 692 -15.43 -33.67 -12.12
N SER A 693 -15.54 -33.28 -13.39
CA SER A 693 -16.03 -34.13 -14.47
C SER A 693 -15.03 -35.14 -14.99
N GLY A 694 -13.75 -34.97 -14.59
CA GLY A 694 -12.65 -35.81 -15.08
C GLY A 694 -12.79 -37.28 -14.67
N GLN A 695 -12.81 -38.18 -15.66
CA GLN A 695 -12.73 -39.61 -15.41
C GLN A 695 -11.34 -39.95 -14.88
N LYS A 696 -11.26 -40.52 -13.69
CA LYS A 696 -10.00 -41.03 -13.14
C LYS A 696 -9.71 -42.41 -13.73
N TYR A 697 -8.55 -42.56 -14.33
CA TYR A 697 -8.06 -43.81 -14.93
C TYR A 697 -7.06 -44.47 -13.95
N PRO A 698 -7.46 -45.52 -13.21
CA PRO A 698 -6.55 -46.19 -12.27
C PRO A 698 -5.28 -46.67 -12.97
N GLY A 699 -4.12 -46.46 -12.36
CA GLY A 699 -2.82 -46.86 -12.91
C GLY A 699 -2.27 -46.00 -14.07
N ARG A 700 -3.01 -44.95 -14.49
CA ARG A 700 -2.51 -43.99 -15.48
C ARG A 700 -1.73 -42.84 -14.86
N LYS A 701 -0.79 -42.28 -15.64
CA LYS A 701 -0.06 -41.07 -15.25
C LYS A 701 -1.00 -39.93 -14.91
N THR A 702 -0.58 -39.09 -13.98
CA THR A 702 -1.26 -37.88 -13.58
C THR A 702 -0.40 -36.64 -13.92
N VAL A 703 -1.00 -35.67 -14.61
CA VAL A 703 -0.39 -34.37 -14.91
C VAL A 703 -1.00 -33.30 -14.03
N GLY A 704 -0.17 -32.55 -13.33
CA GLY A 704 -0.56 -31.39 -12.55
C GLY A 704 -0.78 -30.16 -13.45
N MET A 705 -1.81 -29.37 -13.15
CA MET A 705 -2.05 -28.07 -13.80
C MET A 705 -2.28 -26.98 -12.75
N PRO A 706 -1.48 -25.91 -12.75
CA PRO A 706 -1.71 -24.81 -11.82
C PRO A 706 -2.96 -24.03 -12.25
N LEU A 707 -3.89 -23.80 -11.31
CA LEU A 707 -5.14 -23.08 -11.53
C LEU A 707 -4.92 -21.56 -11.31
N GLY A 708 -4.29 -20.92 -12.25
CA GLY A 708 -4.04 -19.49 -12.21
C GLY A 708 -3.89 -18.89 -13.59
N LEU A 709 -3.89 -17.57 -13.66
CA LEU A 709 -3.79 -16.83 -14.93
C LEU A 709 -4.74 -17.38 -15.99
N ASN A 710 -4.28 -17.53 -17.23
CA ASN A 710 -5.11 -18.01 -18.36
C ASN A 710 -5.61 -19.46 -18.21
N THR A 711 -5.11 -20.24 -17.26
CA THR A 711 -5.63 -21.58 -17.00
C THR A 711 -7.11 -21.56 -16.63
N TYR A 712 -7.61 -20.53 -15.96
CA TYR A 712 -9.03 -20.40 -15.65
C TYR A 712 -9.92 -20.43 -16.90
N GLU A 713 -9.54 -19.74 -17.97
CA GLU A 713 -10.31 -19.75 -19.22
C GLU A 713 -10.02 -20.98 -20.08
N MET A 714 -8.77 -21.46 -20.04
CA MET A 714 -8.30 -22.55 -20.89
C MET A 714 -8.48 -23.95 -20.27
N LEU A 715 -8.96 -24.02 -19.03
CA LEU A 715 -9.14 -25.31 -18.35
C LEU A 715 -10.06 -26.27 -19.11
N PRO A 716 -11.22 -25.85 -19.69
CA PRO A 716 -12.05 -26.75 -20.49
C PRO A 716 -11.31 -27.37 -21.67
N PHE A 717 -10.43 -26.59 -22.33
CA PHE A 717 -9.58 -27.05 -23.40
C PHE A 717 -8.55 -28.11 -22.96
N TRP A 718 -7.73 -27.73 -21.97
CA TRP A 718 -6.63 -28.58 -21.49
C TRP A 718 -7.15 -29.82 -20.79
N HIS A 719 -8.18 -29.72 -20.00
CA HIS A 719 -8.80 -30.84 -19.32
C HIS A 719 -9.37 -31.83 -20.30
N SER A 720 -10.11 -31.36 -21.31
CA SER A 720 -10.63 -32.20 -22.39
C SER A 720 -9.51 -32.89 -23.19
N LEU A 721 -8.43 -32.16 -23.50
CA LEU A 721 -7.30 -32.70 -24.24
C LEU A 721 -6.64 -33.88 -23.52
N TRP A 722 -6.18 -33.66 -22.30
CA TRP A 722 -5.47 -34.64 -21.51
C TRP A 722 -6.35 -35.84 -21.12
N SER A 723 -7.58 -35.61 -20.71
CA SER A 723 -8.53 -36.68 -20.38
C SER A 723 -8.84 -37.58 -21.59
N ASN A 724 -9.01 -37.02 -22.78
CA ASN A 724 -9.27 -37.83 -24.01
C ASN A 724 -8.03 -38.54 -24.54
N ILE A 725 -6.83 -38.17 -24.07
CA ILE A 725 -5.60 -38.95 -24.30
C ILE A 725 -5.49 -40.10 -23.28
N GLY A 726 -6.27 -40.07 -22.20
CA GLY A 726 -6.25 -41.09 -21.12
C GLY A 726 -5.25 -40.79 -20.03
N ILE A 727 -4.92 -39.55 -19.82
CA ILE A 727 -4.03 -39.04 -18.76
C ILE A 727 -4.89 -38.36 -17.70
N ASN A 728 -4.63 -38.68 -16.43
CA ASN A 728 -5.31 -38.01 -15.30
C ASN A 728 -4.83 -36.57 -15.14
N ILE A 729 -5.72 -35.68 -14.77
CA ILE A 729 -5.39 -34.29 -14.43
C ILE A 729 -5.62 -34.06 -12.94
N GLN A 730 -4.64 -33.46 -12.31
CA GLN A 730 -4.74 -32.93 -10.97
C GLN A 730 -4.54 -31.42 -11.04
N VAL A 731 -5.63 -30.68 -10.85
CA VAL A 731 -5.56 -29.21 -10.76
C VAL A 731 -5.15 -28.82 -9.35
N SER A 732 -4.39 -27.75 -9.21
CA SER A 732 -4.09 -27.18 -7.88
C SER A 732 -5.37 -26.67 -7.20
N ASP A 733 -5.33 -26.48 -5.92
CA ASP A 733 -6.49 -25.96 -5.17
C ASP A 733 -6.85 -24.54 -5.64
N ILE A 734 -8.10 -24.14 -5.40
CA ILE A 734 -8.52 -22.74 -5.59
C ILE A 734 -7.70 -21.86 -4.66
N SER A 735 -7.31 -20.69 -5.15
CA SER A 735 -6.44 -19.77 -4.40
C SER A 735 -7.00 -19.42 -3.03
N SER A 736 -6.11 -19.35 -2.07
CA SER A 736 -6.36 -18.89 -0.71
C SER A 736 -5.12 -18.11 -0.22
N ARG A 737 -5.26 -17.45 0.91
CA ARG A 737 -4.12 -16.76 1.53
C ARG A 737 -3.00 -17.72 1.90
N GLU A 738 -3.34 -18.90 2.41
CA GLU A 738 -2.37 -19.94 2.74
C GLU A 738 -1.61 -20.41 1.50
N LEU A 739 -2.31 -20.57 0.36
CA LEU A 739 -1.68 -20.92 -0.92
C LEU A 739 -0.70 -19.84 -1.38
N TYR A 740 -1.04 -18.54 -1.22
CA TYR A 740 -0.11 -17.46 -1.50
C TYR A 740 1.14 -17.54 -0.63
N GLN A 741 0.98 -17.75 0.68
CA GLN A 741 2.08 -17.76 1.64
C GLN A 741 3.10 -18.86 1.38
N ILE A 742 2.69 -20.07 0.99
CA ILE A 742 3.62 -21.17 0.71
C ILE A 742 4.52 -20.88 -0.50
N GLY A 743 4.07 -20.08 -1.48
CA GLY A 743 4.86 -19.71 -2.67
C GLY A 743 5.59 -18.37 -2.56
N GLN A 744 5.39 -17.62 -1.48
CA GLN A 744 5.86 -16.23 -1.36
C GLN A 744 7.38 -16.10 -1.46
N HIS A 745 8.13 -17.09 -0.92
CA HIS A 745 9.60 -17.09 -0.88
C HIS A 745 10.26 -17.09 -2.27
N SER A 746 9.60 -17.65 -3.28
CA SER A 746 10.13 -17.78 -4.64
C SER A 746 9.74 -16.62 -5.57
N ILE A 747 8.98 -15.63 -5.10
CA ILE A 747 8.55 -14.49 -5.91
C ILE A 747 9.74 -13.55 -6.16
N PRO A 748 10.16 -13.35 -7.42
CA PRO A 748 11.40 -12.61 -7.71
C PRO A 748 11.25 -11.09 -7.67
N SER A 749 10.01 -10.58 -7.68
CA SER A 749 9.75 -9.13 -7.67
C SER A 749 8.41 -8.82 -7.03
N ASP A 750 8.42 -7.89 -6.08
CA ASP A 750 7.21 -7.40 -5.43
C ASP A 750 6.30 -6.59 -6.37
N THR A 751 6.83 -6.07 -7.47
CA THR A 751 6.09 -5.26 -8.44
C THR A 751 5.27 -6.06 -9.44
N ILE A 752 5.42 -7.39 -9.49
CA ILE A 752 4.60 -8.25 -10.37
C ILE A 752 3.12 -8.23 -9.91
N CYS A 753 2.18 -8.39 -10.84
CA CYS A 753 0.76 -8.38 -10.51
C CYS A 753 0.37 -9.54 -9.57
N TYR A 754 -0.57 -9.31 -8.66
CA TYR A 754 -0.98 -10.28 -7.65
C TYR A 754 -1.42 -11.64 -8.20
N PRO A 755 -2.20 -11.72 -9.32
CA PRO A 755 -2.52 -13.01 -9.94
C PRO A 755 -1.30 -13.84 -10.34
N ALA A 756 -0.21 -13.20 -10.75
CA ALA A 756 1.03 -13.90 -11.09
C ALA A 756 1.77 -14.41 -9.84
N LYS A 757 1.76 -13.64 -8.75
CA LYS A 757 2.35 -14.07 -7.47
C LYS A 757 1.70 -15.36 -6.95
N LEU A 758 0.40 -15.53 -7.13
CA LEU A 758 -0.33 -16.74 -6.74
C LEU A 758 0.17 -18.00 -7.46
N MET A 759 0.72 -17.86 -8.69
CA MET A 759 1.23 -19.01 -9.44
C MET A 759 2.33 -19.77 -8.71
N HIS A 760 3.17 -19.10 -7.94
CA HIS A 760 4.19 -19.72 -7.11
C HIS A 760 3.55 -20.67 -6.09
N GLY A 761 2.50 -20.23 -5.40
CA GLY A 761 1.74 -21.06 -4.48
C GLY A 761 1.02 -22.24 -5.16
N HIS A 762 0.51 -22.05 -6.38
CA HIS A 762 -0.12 -23.14 -7.13
C HIS A 762 0.89 -24.24 -7.49
N ILE A 763 2.12 -23.88 -7.85
CA ILE A 763 3.18 -24.86 -8.11
C ILE A 763 3.56 -25.58 -6.82
N GLU A 764 3.79 -24.89 -5.73
CA GLU A 764 4.09 -25.49 -4.41
C GLU A 764 2.95 -26.44 -3.95
N ASN A 765 1.71 -26.06 -4.18
CA ASN A 765 0.55 -26.89 -3.87
C ASN A 765 0.55 -28.21 -4.67
N LEU A 766 0.93 -28.17 -5.95
CA LEU A 766 1.06 -29.39 -6.76
C LEU A 766 2.23 -30.26 -6.30
N ILE A 767 3.37 -29.68 -5.98
CA ILE A 767 4.53 -30.38 -5.41
C ILE A 767 4.16 -31.04 -4.09
N GLY A 768 3.49 -30.32 -3.21
CA GLY A 768 2.98 -30.83 -1.93
C GLY A 768 1.96 -31.98 -2.07
N LYS A 769 1.30 -32.10 -3.22
CA LYS A 769 0.43 -33.23 -3.60
C LYS A 769 1.20 -34.38 -4.23
N ASN A 770 2.53 -34.35 -4.21
CA ASN A 770 3.42 -35.34 -4.82
C ASN A 770 3.21 -35.50 -6.33
N ILE A 771 2.90 -34.45 -7.04
CA ILE A 771 2.82 -34.44 -8.50
C ILE A 771 4.21 -34.23 -9.09
N THR A 772 4.67 -35.16 -9.91
CA THR A 772 5.99 -35.18 -10.52
C THR A 772 6.01 -34.64 -11.95
N ASP A 773 4.86 -34.57 -12.60
CA ASP A 773 4.68 -34.10 -13.97
C ASP A 773 3.72 -32.90 -13.96
N ILE A 774 4.22 -31.67 -14.15
CA ILE A 774 3.42 -30.44 -14.16
C ILE A 774 3.42 -29.85 -15.55
N PHE A 775 2.22 -29.57 -16.09
CA PHE A 775 2.03 -28.95 -17.39
C PHE A 775 1.55 -27.52 -17.25
N TYR A 776 2.36 -26.58 -17.70
CA TYR A 776 2.00 -25.16 -17.77
C TYR A 776 2.61 -24.54 -19.03
N PRO A 777 1.87 -24.48 -20.16
CA PRO A 777 2.42 -24.03 -21.43
C PRO A 777 2.64 -22.53 -21.50
N CYS A 778 3.67 -22.11 -22.23
CA CYS A 778 3.86 -20.74 -22.67
C CYS A 778 2.92 -20.42 -23.85
N MET A 779 2.09 -19.39 -23.71
CA MET A 779 1.07 -19.05 -24.69
C MET A 779 1.17 -17.58 -25.11
N THR A 780 1.89 -17.29 -26.19
CA THR A 780 2.01 -15.93 -26.74
C THR A 780 0.68 -15.44 -27.33
N TYR A 781 -0.02 -16.31 -28.04
CA TYR A 781 -1.29 -16.03 -28.72
C TYR A 781 -2.46 -16.72 -28.01
N ASN A 782 -3.59 -16.00 -27.90
CA ASN A 782 -4.86 -16.55 -27.48
C ASN A 782 -5.76 -16.84 -28.70
N PHE A 783 -7.00 -17.25 -28.48
CA PHE A 783 -8.01 -17.32 -29.52
C PHE A 783 -8.26 -15.96 -30.17
N ASP A 784 -8.45 -15.94 -31.48
CA ASP A 784 -8.73 -14.71 -32.23
C ASP A 784 -10.24 -14.44 -32.24
N GLU A 785 -10.68 -13.52 -31.40
CA GLU A 785 -12.09 -13.11 -31.25
C GLU A 785 -12.52 -12.09 -32.30
N LYS A 786 -11.62 -11.62 -33.17
CA LYS A 786 -11.85 -10.61 -34.23
C LYS A 786 -12.28 -9.24 -33.71
N ILE A 787 -11.95 -8.90 -32.46
CA ILE A 787 -12.29 -7.63 -31.81
C ILE A 787 -11.10 -6.69 -31.61
N SER A 788 -9.90 -7.11 -32.02
CA SER A 788 -8.64 -6.40 -31.81
C SER A 788 -7.76 -6.44 -33.06
N ASP A 789 -6.65 -5.69 -33.03
CA ASP A 789 -5.65 -5.68 -34.13
C ASP A 789 -4.78 -6.94 -34.09
N ASN A 790 -4.62 -7.53 -32.90
CA ASN A 790 -3.90 -8.76 -32.64
C ASN A 790 -4.55 -9.50 -31.46
N HIS A 791 -4.10 -10.72 -31.17
CA HIS A 791 -4.66 -11.55 -30.10
C HIS A 791 -3.57 -12.09 -29.17
N TYR A 792 -2.63 -11.22 -28.77
CA TYR A 792 -1.59 -11.54 -27.81
C TYR A 792 -2.15 -11.72 -26.38
N ASN A 793 -1.54 -12.64 -25.64
CA ASN A 793 -1.59 -12.59 -24.19
C ASN A 793 -0.58 -11.57 -23.68
N CYS A 794 -0.80 -11.00 -22.47
CA CYS A 794 0.19 -10.13 -21.85
C CYS A 794 1.48 -10.93 -21.56
N PRO A 795 2.65 -10.28 -21.49
CA PRO A 795 3.94 -10.98 -21.28
C PRO A 795 3.95 -11.89 -20.05
N VAL A 796 3.27 -11.49 -18.96
CA VAL A 796 3.15 -12.31 -17.76
C VAL A 796 2.38 -13.60 -18.05
N VAL A 797 1.22 -13.52 -18.69
CA VAL A 797 0.45 -14.72 -19.04
C VAL A 797 1.20 -15.59 -20.04
N ALA A 798 1.90 -14.96 -21.00
CA ALA A 798 2.59 -15.68 -22.06
C ALA A 798 3.82 -16.48 -21.60
N TYR A 799 4.61 -15.92 -20.66
CA TYR A 799 5.96 -16.43 -20.35
C TYR A 799 6.21 -16.72 -18.87
N TYR A 800 5.19 -16.67 -18.03
CA TYR A 800 5.35 -16.92 -16.60
C TYR A 800 5.89 -18.32 -16.24
N PRO A 801 5.62 -19.38 -17.03
CA PRO A 801 6.27 -20.69 -16.82
C PRO A 801 7.79 -20.63 -16.76
N GLU A 802 8.45 -19.84 -17.62
CA GLU A 802 9.92 -19.69 -17.65
C GLU A 802 10.44 -19.00 -16.38
N LEU A 803 9.70 -17.98 -15.90
CA LEU A 803 10.05 -17.29 -14.67
C LEU A 803 9.94 -18.23 -13.46
N LEU A 804 8.88 -19.04 -13.38
CA LEU A 804 8.73 -20.05 -12.33
C LEU A 804 9.87 -21.06 -12.33
N GLN A 805 10.22 -21.60 -13.52
CA GLN A 805 11.32 -22.55 -13.66
C GLN A 805 12.66 -21.97 -13.18
N SER A 806 12.89 -20.69 -13.45
CA SER A 806 14.14 -20.00 -13.09
C SER A 806 14.23 -19.63 -11.60
N ASN A 807 13.11 -19.50 -10.90
CA ASN A 807 13.07 -18.97 -9.54
C ASN A 807 12.58 -19.96 -8.46
N MET A 808 12.14 -21.16 -8.86
CA MET A 808 11.64 -22.16 -7.92
C MET A 808 12.55 -23.38 -7.85
N SER A 809 13.31 -23.51 -6.78
CA SER A 809 14.21 -24.66 -6.54
C SER A 809 13.45 -25.99 -6.50
N GLY A 810 12.21 -26.01 -6.01
CA GLY A 810 11.35 -27.20 -5.97
C GLY A 810 11.08 -27.83 -7.35
N LEU A 811 11.24 -27.09 -8.44
CA LEU A 811 11.05 -27.60 -9.81
C LEU A 811 12.25 -28.40 -10.36
N GLN A 812 13.41 -28.38 -9.71
CA GLN A 812 14.60 -29.10 -10.18
C GLN A 812 14.39 -30.62 -10.29
N ASN A 813 13.54 -31.20 -9.45
CA ASN A 813 13.22 -32.63 -9.40
C ASN A 813 11.86 -32.97 -10.04
N ILE A 814 11.24 -32.00 -10.71
CA ILE A 814 9.90 -32.10 -11.32
C ILE A 814 10.05 -32.07 -12.85
N ASN A 815 9.27 -32.90 -13.53
CA ASN A 815 9.09 -32.75 -14.99
C ASN A 815 8.16 -31.56 -15.25
N PHE A 816 8.74 -30.35 -15.27
CA PHE A 816 8.00 -29.12 -15.55
C PHE A 816 7.91 -28.90 -17.06
N MET A 817 6.72 -29.17 -17.62
CA MET A 817 6.45 -29.13 -19.08
C MET A 817 5.90 -27.74 -19.43
N MET A 818 6.69 -26.92 -20.11
CA MET A 818 6.33 -25.56 -20.54
C MET A 818 6.46 -25.33 -22.06
N PRO A 819 5.78 -26.15 -22.89
CA PRO A 819 5.87 -25.99 -24.33
C PRO A 819 5.25 -24.68 -24.80
N TYR A 820 5.76 -24.14 -25.93
CA TYR A 820 5.19 -22.96 -26.60
C TYR A 820 4.08 -23.35 -27.55
N PHE A 821 2.84 -22.94 -27.22
CA PHE A 821 1.67 -23.23 -28.05
C PHE A 821 0.95 -21.97 -28.54
N ASP A 822 0.43 -22.08 -29.76
CA ASP A 822 -0.51 -21.13 -30.35
C ASP A 822 -1.82 -21.86 -30.61
N VAL A 823 -2.85 -21.55 -29.84
CA VAL A 823 -4.18 -22.17 -29.95
C VAL A 823 -5.06 -21.51 -31.00
N SER A 824 -4.69 -20.33 -31.52
CA SER A 824 -5.44 -19.64 -32.57
C SER A 824 -5.43 -20.38 -33.89
N ASN A 825 -4.33 -21.12 -34.15
CA ASN A 825 -4.15 -21.89 -35.34
C ASN A 825 -4.17 -23.41 -35.05
N LYS A 826 -5.34 -24.03 -35.17
CA LYS A 826 -5.57 -25.44 -34.85
C LYS A 826 -4.61 -26.38 -35.57
N ARG A 827 -4.26 -26.09 -36.85
CA ARG A 827 -3.35 -26.94 -37.64
C ARG A 827 -1.91 -26.87 -37.08
N ALA A 828 -1.45 -25.67 -36.80
CA ALA A 828 -0.12 -25.45 -36.21
C ALA A 828 -0.05 -26.05 -34.78
N PHE A 829 -1.08 -25.83 -33.98
CA PHE A 829 -1.22 -26.44 -32.64
C PHE A 829 -1.15 -27.97 -32.71
N THR A 830 -1.93 -28.59 -33.60
CA THR A 830 -1.95 -30.05 -33.76
C THR A 830 -0.55 -30.61 -34.08
N LYS A 831 0.18 -29.96 -34.98
CA LYS A 831 1.56 -30.37 -35.33
C LYS A 831 2.48 -30.24 -34.11
N LYS A 832 2.49 -29.07 -33.43
CA LYS A 832 3.36 -28.83 -32.29
C LYS A 832 3.02 -29.73 -31.09
N PHE A 833 1.73 -29.85 -30.74
CA PHE A 833 1.33 -30.72 -29.64
C PHE A 833 1.68 -32.17 -29.88
N THR A 834 1.48 -32.66 -31.10
CA THR A 834 1.87 -34.01 -31.48
C THR A 834 3.37 -34.25 -31.31
N GLN A 835 4.20 -33.31 -31.80
CA GLN A 835 5.63 -33.36 -31.63
C GLN A 835 6.02 -33.40 -30.15
N PHE A 836 5.53 -32.44 -29.36
CA PHE A 836 5.75 -32.38 -27.91
C PHE A 836 5.36 -33.67 -27.20
N PHE A 837 4.17 -34.24 -27.52
CA PHE A 837 3.71 -35.46 -26.90
C PHE A 837 4.64 -36.64 -27.22
N ASN A 838 5.08 -36.78 -28.49
CA ASN A 838 6.02 -37.79 -28.89
C ASN A 838 7.39 -37.65 -28.20
N GLU A 839 7.87 -36.43 -27.98
CA GLU A 839 9.09 -36.18 -27.22
C GLU A 839 8.93 -36.65 -25.76
N GLN A 840 7.78 -36.44 -25.12
CA GLN A 840 7.51 -36.93 -23.77
C GLN A 840 7.42 -38.49 -23.76
N VAL A 841 6.86 -39.13 -24.76
CA VAL A 841 6.85 -40.58 -24.93
C VAL A 841 8.27 -41.14 -25.13
N ALA A 842 9.07 -40.51 -25.97
CA ALA A 842 10.47 -40.90 -26.20
C ALA A 842 11.33 -40.75 -24.93
N ALA A 843 11.03 -39.81 -24.10
CA ALA A 843 11.64 -39.62 -22.77
C ALA A 843 11.14 -40.61 -21.70
N GLY A 844 10.24 -41.56 -22.07
CA GLY A 844 9.67 -42.56 -21.16
C GLY A 844 8.69 -41.98 -20.12
N ARG A 845 8.20 -40.78 -20.34
CA ARG A 845 7.32 -40.09 -19.40
C ARG A 845 5.86 -40.45 -19.56
N PHE A 846 5.42 -40.68 -20.80
CA PHE A 846 4.07 -41.13 -21.15
C PHE A 846 4.11 -42.41 -22.01
N ASP A 847 3.01 -43.16 -22.01
CA ASP A 847 2.81 -44.31 -22.87
C ASP A 847 2.57 -43.84 -24.31
N ALA A 848 3.06 -44.61 -25.28
CA ALA A 848 2.79 -44.36 -26.69
C ALA A 848 1.29 -44.50 -27.00
N ILE A 849 0.73 -43.52 -27.69
CA ILE A 849 -0.68 -43.46 -28.04
C ILE A 849 -0.82 -43.29 -29.55
N HIS A 850 -1.84 -43.96 -30.13
CA HIS A 850 -2.09 -43.88 -31.56
C HIS A 850 -2.40 -42.45 -31.99
N MET A 851 -1.75 -41.96 -33.04
CA MET A 851 -1.86 -40.57 -33.53
C MET A 851 -3.31 -40.12 -33.81
N LYS A 852 -4.18 -41.04 -34.23
CA LYS A 852 -5.60 -40.76 -34.44
C LYS A 852 -6.29 -40.37 -33.12
N THR A 853 -5.93 -40.98 -31.99
CA THR A 853 -6.44 -40.64 -30.67
C THR A 853 -6.02 -39.23 -30.27
N VAL A 854 -4.75 -38.87 -30.44
CA VAL A 854 -4.25 -37.52 -30.14
C VAL A 854 -5.00 -36.45 -30.95
N LYS A 855 -5.17 -36.66 -32.25
CA LYS A 855 -5.95 -35.74 -33.11
C LYS A 855 -7.40 -35.63 -32.69
N THR A 856 -8.04 -36.75 -32.35
CA THR A 856 -9.43 -36.74 -31.85
C THR A 856 -9.54 -36.02 -30.52
N ALA A 857 -8.57 -36.15 -29.62
CA ALA A 857 -8.53 -35.44 -28.35
C ALA A 857 -8.39 -33.92 -28.55
N ILE A 858 -7.55 -33.49 -29.53
CA ILE A 858 -7.42 -32.08 -29.89
C ILE A 858 -8.75 -31.54 -30.44
N ASP A 859 -9.42 -32.25 -31.33
CA ASP A 859 -10.72 -31.84 -31.86
C ASP A 859 -11.79 -31.67 -30.77
N LYS A 860 -11.79 -32.58 -29.78
CA LYS A 860 -12.69 -32.47 -28.62
C LYS A 860 -12.32 -31.30 -27.71
N ALA A 861 -11.02 -31.00 -27.56
CA ALA A 861 -10.57 -29.87 -26.76
C ALA A 861 -11.07 -28.53 -27.32
N TYR A 862 -10.93 -28.33 -28.64
CA TYR A 862 -11.50 -27.14 -29.29
C TYR A 862 -13.01 -27.04 -29.11
N LYS A 863 -13.75 -28.13 -29.32
CA LYS A 863 -15.20 -28.16 -29.10
C LYS A 863 -15.59 -27.87 -27.67
N SER A 864 -14.81 -28.33 -26.70
CA SER A 864 -15.04 -28.04 -25.28
C SER A 864 -14.85 -26.55 -24.96
N GLN A 865 -13.88 -25.91 -25.60
CA GLN A 865 -13.65 -24.47 -25.47
C GLN A 865 -14.74 -23.65 -26.15
N ASP A 866 -15.17 -24.05 -27.35
CA ASP A 866 -16.28 -23.39 -28.07
C ASP A 866 -17.56 -23.44 -27.23
N LEU A 867 -17.87 -24.60 -26.65
CA LEU A 867 -19.01 -24.77 -25.75
C LEU A 867 -18.90 -23.87 -24.52
N TYR A 868 -17.70 -23.71 -23.95
CA TYR A 868 -17.49 -22.78 -22.83
C TYR A 868 -17.88 -21.35 -23.21
N PHE A 869 -17.43 -20.85 -24.37
CA PHE A 869 -17.77 -19.50 -24.84
C PHE A 869 -19.27 -19.35 -25.11
N GLU A 870 -19.91 -20.36 -25.71
CA GLU A 870 -21.36 -20.37 -25.94
C GLU A 870 -22.15 -20.31 -24.62
N VAL A 871 -21.78 -21.10 -23.63
CA VAL A 871 -22.42 -21.11 -22.31
C VAL A 871 -22.26 -19.77 -21.59
N MET A 872 -21.07 -19.15 -21.67
CA MET A 872 -20.83 -17.84 -21.04
C MET A 872 -21.65 -16.74 -21.71
N LEU A 873 -21.77 -16.75 -23.03
CA LEU A 873 -22.61 -15.79 -23.76
C LEU A 873 -24.11 -15.96 -23.39
N ALA A 874 -24.60 -17.19 -23.41
CA ALA A 874 -26.01 -17.47 -23.08
C ALA A 874 -26.39 -17.05 -21.65
N GLU A 875 -25.50 -17.28 -20.68
CA GLU A 875 -25.71 -16.84 -19.31
C GLU A 875 -25.65 -15.30 -19.19
N GLY A 876 -24.75 -14.65 -19.91
CA GLY A 876 -24.69 -13.19 -19.99
C GLY A 876 -25.99 -12.59 -20.57
N GLU A 877 -26.51 -13.15 -21.65
CA GLU A 877 -27.79 -12.71 -22.25
C GLU A 877 -28.97 -12.92 -21.28
N ARG A 878 -28.99 -14.04 -20.54
CA ARG A 878 -29.97 -14.31 -19.49
C ARG A 878 -29.90 -13.26 -18.38
N ALA A 879 -28.71 -12.92 -17.94
CA ALA A 879 -28.49 -11.93 -16.88
C ALA A 879 -28.92 -10.52 -17.31
N VAL A 880 -28.60 -10.11 -18.55
CA VAL A 880 -29.04 -8.83 -19.10
C VAL A 880 -30.57 -8.75 -19.19
N LYS A 881 -31.21 -9.83 -19.66
CA LYS A 881 -32.69 -9.92 -19.74
C LYS A 881 -33.29 -9.80 -18.33
N PHE A 882 -32.74 -10.53 -17.34
CA PHE A 882 -33.19 -10.45 -15.95
C PHE A 882 -33.09 -9.01 -15.39
N ALA A 883 -32.00 -8.30 -15.67
CA ALA A 883 -31.81 -6.93 -15.23
C ALA A 883 -32.89 -5.99 -15.80
N GLY A 884 -33.25 -6.15 -17.09
CA GLY A 884 -34.31 -5.36 -17.72
C GLY A 884 -35.70 -5.68 -17.17
N GLU A 885 -36.03 -6.95 -16.99
CA GLU A 885 -37.35 -7.38 -16.49
C GLU A 885 -37.60 -6.98 -15.03
N ASN A 886 -36.55 -6.92 -14.21
CA ASN A 886 -36.63 -6.60 -12.78
C ASN A 886 -36.24 -5.16 -12.44
N ASN A 887 -36.02 -4.32 -13.43
CA ASN A 887 -35.50 -2.95 -13.26
C ASN A 887 -34.28 -2.88 -12.35
N SER A 888 -33.40 -3.91 -12.46
CA SER A 888 -32.22 -4.02 -11.67
C SER A 888 -31.03 -3.34 -12.35
N ARG A 889 -30.11 -2.80 -11.55
CA ARG A 889 -28.85 -2.23 -12.06
C ARG A 889 -27.97 -3.35 -12.59
N LEU A 890 -27.47 -3.21 -13.80
CA LEU A 890 -26.55 -4.14 -14.44
C LEU A 890 -25.10 -3.65 -14.26
N ILE A 891 -24.25 -4.46 -13.65
CA ILE A 891 -22.82 -4.16 -13.52
C ILE A 891 -22.03 -5.04 -14.47
N VAL A 892 -21.27 -4.43 -15.37
CA VAL A 892 -20.23 -5.14 -16.09
C VAL A 892 -18.96 -5.09 -15.23
N LEU A 893 -18.71 -6.19 -14.49
CA LEU A 893 -17.53 -6.31 -13.65
C LEU A 893 -16.37 -6.77 -14.53
N CYS A 894 -15.60 -5.80 -14.99
CA CYS A 894 -14.54 -5.96 -15.98
C CYS A 894 -13.22 -6.37 -15.32
N GLY A 895 -12.58 -7.37 -15.89
CA GLY A 895 -11.29 -7.86 -15.43
C GLY A 895 -10.58 -8.70 -16.47
N ARG A 896 -10.03 -9.81 -16.02
CA ARG A 896 -9.51 -10.88 -16.85
C ARG A 896 -10.16 -12.19 -16.44
N PRO A 897 -10.13 -13.23 -17.25
CA PRO A 897 -10.80 -14.49 -16.91
C PRO A 897 -10.44 -15.07 -15.53
N TYR A 898 -9.23 -14.83 -15.07
CA TYR A 898 -8.75 -15.28 -13.76
C TYR A 898 -9.16 -14.38 -12.58
N HIS A 899 -9.82 -13.25 -12.81
CA HIS A 899 -10.36 -12.41 -11.73
C HIS A 899 -11.60 -13.01 -11.08
N ILE A 900 -12.12 -14.12 -11.60
CA ILE A 900 -13.16 -14.91 -10.92
C ILE A 900 -12.63 -15.66 -9.68
N ASP A 901 -11.30 -15.78 -9.55
CA ASP A 901 -10.66 -16.38 -8.38
C ASP A 901 -11.03 -15.63 -7.11
N PRO A 902 -11.51 -16.32 -6.06
CA PRO A 902 -11.96 -15.69 -4.82
C PRO A 902 -10.88 -14.91 -4.07
N GLU A 903 -9.61 -15.30 -4.18
CA GLU A 903 -8.50 -14.58 -3.54
C GLU A 903 -8.11 -13.33 -4.34
N ILE A 904 -8.37 -13.31 -5.66
CA ILE A 904 -8.10 -12.15 -6.53
C ILE A 904 -9.21 -11.13 -6.45
N ASN A 905 -10.49 -11.54 -6.54
CA ASN A 905 -11.61 -10.60 -6.51
C ASN A 905 -12.04 -10.20 -5.10
N HIS A 906 -11.52 -10.86 -4.06
CA HIS A 906 -11.78 -10.59 -2.65
C HIS A 906 -13.27 -10.57 -2.24
N GLY A 907 -14.19 -11.05 -3.09
CA GLY A 907 -15.65 -11.02 -2.86
C GLY A 907 -16.34 -9.73 -3.32
N ILE A 908 -15.69 -8.94 -4.19
CA ILE A 908 -16.29 -7.73 -4.78
C ILE A 908 -17.57 -8.07 -5.55
N ASP A 909 -17.60 -9.20 -6.26
CA ASP A 909 -18.80 -9.71 -6.95
C ASP A 909 -19.96 -9.92 -5.97
N LYS A 910 -19.71 -10.52 -4.81
CA LYS A 910 -20.74 -10.77 -3.78
C LYS A 910 -21.23 -9.47 -3.14
N MET A 911 -20.31 -8.54 -2.91
CA MET A 911 -20.64 -7.22 -2.40
C MET A 911 -21.57 -6.46 -3.36
N LEU A 912 -21.25 -6.43 -4.65
CA LEU A 912 -22.10 -5.81 -5.68
C LEU A 912 -23.49 -6.47 -5.75
N ASN A 913 -23.52 -7.80 -5.71
CA ASN A 913 -24.76 -8.59 -5.73
C ASN A 913 -25.62 -8.34 -4.47
N SER A 914 -25.01 -8.13 -3.30
CA SER A 914 -25.72 -7.78 -2.06
C SER A 914 -26.43 -6.41 -2.12
N PHE A 915 -25.96 -5.51 -2.99
CA PHE A 915 -26.63 -4.23 -3.29
C PHE A 915 -27.78 -4.38 -4.33
N GLY A 916 -28.14 -5.60 -4.70
CA GLY A 916 -29.21 -5.87 -5.67
C GLY A 916 -28.77 -5.74 -7.13
N CYS A 917 -27.47 -5.65 -7.40
CA CYS A 917 -26.94 -5.52 -8.75
C CYS A 917 -26.81 -6.89 -9.44
N VAL A 918 -27.19 -6.94 -10.71
CA VAL A 918 -26.91 -8.06 -11.62
C VAL A 918 -25.49 -7.92 -12.14
N ILE A 919 -24.72 -9.01 -12.17
CA ILE A 919 -23.31 -8.97 -12.56
C ILE A 919 -23.10 -9.81 -13.81
N ILE A 920 -22.49 -9.21 -14.83
CA ILE A 920 -21.94 -9.89 -16.00
C ILE A 920 -20.44 -9.64 -16.12
N THR A 921 -19.77 -10.50 -16.87
CA THR A 921 -18.31 -10.45 -17.11
C THR A 921 -17.97 -9.76 -18.44
N GLU A 922 -16.71 -9.33 -18.57
CA GLU A 922 -16.20 -8.64 -19.76
C GLU A 922 -16.31 -9.48 -21.05
N ASP A 923 -16.10 -10.80 -20.97
CA ASP A 923 -16.21 -11.70 -22.13
C ASP A 923 -17.66 -11.78 -22.64
N ALA A 924 -18.64 -11.91 -21.75
CA ALA A 924 -20.04 -11.93 -22.14
C ALA A 924 -20.50 -10.58 -22.72
N ALA A 925 -20.15 -9.46 -22.06
CA ALA A 925 -20.48 -8.12 -22.57
C ALA A 925 -19.83 -7.85 -23.95
N SER A 926 -18.57 -8.22 -24.11
CA SER A 926 -17.83 -8.09 -25.38
C SER A 926 -18.44 -8.94 -26.49
N ALA A 927 -18.81 -10.20 -26.20
CA ALA A 927 -19.41 -11.11 -27.17
C ALA A 927 -20.78 -10.64 -27.70
N MET A 928 -21.56 -9.92 -26.88
CA MET A 928 -22.85 -9.32 -27.29
C MET A 928 -22.69 -8.15 -28.27
N ILE A 929 -21.57 -7.43 -28.23
CA ILE A 929 -21.32 -6.30 -29.14
C ILE A 929 -20.65 -6.72 -30.43
N LYS A 930 -19.62 -7.58 -30.35
CA LYS A 930 -18.82 -8.07 -31.49
C LYS A 930 -18.28 -6.93 -32.38
N SER A 931 -17.93 -5.81 -31.79
CA SER A 931 -17.35 -4.66 -32.50
C SER A 931 -15.84 -4.60 -32.32
N LYS A 932 -15.15 -3.94 -33.22
CA LYS A 932 -13.74 -3.56 -33.04
C LYS A 932 -13.72 -2.09 -32.62
N PRO A 933 -13.56 -1.79 -31.32
CA PRO A 933 -13.60 -0.43 -30.84
C PRO A 933 -12.45 0.39 -31.43
N LYS A 934 -12.71 1.68 -31.68
CA LYS A 934 -11.66 2.62 -32.08
C LYS A 934 -10.91 3.08 -30.85
N THR A 935 -9.65 2.72 -30.74
CA THR A 935 -8.75 3.10 -29.65
C THR A 935 -7.66 4.06 -30.19
N LYS A 936 -7.13 4.91 -29.31
CA LYS A 936 -5.97 5.77 -29.64
C LYS A 936 -4.67 4.99 -29.72
N VAL A 937 -4.62 3.84 -29.05
CA VAL A 937 -3.48 2.94 -29.00
C VAL A 937 -3.76 1.67 -29.80
N LEU A 938 -2.69 0.96 -30.22
CA LEU A 938 -2.83 -0.32 -30.88
C LEU A 938 -3.51 -1.33 -29.94
N ASN A 939 -4.68 -1.82 -30.36
CA ASN A 939 -5.46 -2.81 -29.61
C ASN A 939 -5.00 -4.21 -29.94
N GLN A 940 -4.00 -4.72 -29.19
CA GLN A 940 -3.32 -5.98 -29.50
C GLN A 940 -3.46 -7.08 -28.45
N TRP A 941 -4.07 -6.80 -27.30
CA TRP A 941 -4.16 -7.73 -26.17
C TRP A 941 -5.57 -8.31 -26.05
N THR A 942 -5.72 -9.63 -26.14
CA THR A 942 -7.03 -10.30 -26.15
C THR A 942 -7.93 -9.87 -24.99
N TYR A 943 -7.45 -10.04 -23.76
CA TYR A 943 -8.29 -9.75 -22.59
C TYR A 943 -8.61 -8.25 -22.43
N HIS A 944 -7.71 -7.38 -22.84
CA HIS A 944 -7.91 -5.93 -22.74
C HIS A 944 -8.85 -5.41 -23.82
N ALA A 945 -8.86 -6.03 -25.00
CA ALA A 945 -9.82 -5.70 -26.06
C ALA A 945 -11.28 -5.92 -25.61
N ARG A 946 -11.53 -6.95 -24.80
CA ARG A 946 -12.84 -7.19 -24.18
C ARG A 946 -13.28 -6.04 -23.28
N LEU A 947 -12.34 -5.37 -22.58
CA LEU A 947 -12.65 -4.22 -21.69
C LEU A 947 -13.14 -3.03 -22.49
N TYR A 948 -12.54 -2.73 -23.64
CA TYR A 948 -13.00 -1.66 -24.53
C TYR A 948 -14.39 -1.95 -25.08
N ASN A 949 -14.66 -3.18 -25.51
CA ASN A 949 -16.00 -3.59 -25.93
C ASN A 949 -17.02 -3.51 -24.79
N SER A 950 -16.62 -3.86 -23.57
CA SER A 950 -17.46 -3.73 -22.38
C SER A 950 -17.81 -2.27 -22.07
N ALA A 951 -16.85 -1.35 -22.26
CA ALA A 951 -17.13 0.09 -22.11
C ALA A 951 -18.11 0.58 -23.18
N GLU A 952 -17.98 0.13 -24.43
CA GLU A 952 -18.99 0.40 -25.47
C GLU A 952 -20.34 -0.26 -25.18
N PHE A 953 -20.38 -1.46 -24.58
CA PHE A 953 -21.61 -2.12 -24.19
C PHE A 953 -22.36 -1.29 -23.14
N VAL A 954 -21.66 -0.80 -22.13
CA VAL A 954 -22.22 0.05 -21.06
C VAL A 954 -22.68 1.39 -21.62
N SER A 955 -21.91 2.02 -22.50
CA SER A 955 -22.23 3.33 -23.07
C SER A 955 -23.56 3.37 -23.83
N LYS A 956 -24.04 2.22 -24.29
CA LYS A 956 -25.31 2.05 -25.04
C LYS A 956 -26.51 1.70 -24.15
N ARG A 957 -26.38 1.64 -22.82
CA ARG A 957 -27.41 1.19 -21.88
C ARG A 957 -27.51 2.09 -20.65
N GLU A 958 -28.71 2.60 -20.37
CA GLU A 958 -28.90 3.49 -19.23
C GLU A 958 -28.72 2.79 -17.87
N ASN A 959 -29.25 1.58 -17.72
CA ASN A 959 -29.21 0.80 -16.49
C ASN A 959 -27.89 0.04 -16.25
N ALA A 960 -26.89 0.21 -17.12
CA ALA A 960 -25.61 -0.49 -17.01
C ALA A 960 -24.50 0.43 -16.51
N GLU A 961 -23.65 -0.10 -15.62
CA GLU A 961 -22.46 0.57 -15.07
C GLU A 961 -21.22 -0.28 -15.31
N PHE A 962 -20.08 0.41 -15.43
CA PHE A 962 -18.77 -0.20 -15.67
C PHE A 962 -17.92 -0.18 -14.41
N VAL A 963 -17.45 -1.34 -13.97
CA VAL A 963 -16.52 -1.48 -12.84
C VAL A 963 -15.32 -2.29 -13.28
N GLN A 964 -14.14 -1.70 -13.28
CA GLN A 964 -12.90 -2.37 -13.67
C GLN A 964 -12.07 -2.79 -12.47
N LEU A 965 -11.72 -4.08 -12.42
CA LEU A 965 -10.75 -4.65 -11.49
C LEU A 965 -9.35 -4.48 -12.06
N VAL A 966 -8.47 -3.80 -11.34
CA VAL A 966 -7.10 -3.47 -11.77
C VAL A 966 -6.07 -3.90 -10.74
N SER A 967 -4.88 -4.30 -11.22
CA SER A 967 -3.73 -4.58 -10.38
C SER A 967 -2.68 -3.47 -10.51
N PHE A 968 -2.12 -3.04 -9.39
CA PHE A 968 -1.07 -2.02 -9.37
C PHE A 968 0.17 -2.43 -10.19
N GLY A 969 0.56 -3.71 -10.11
CA GLY A 969 1.69 -4.25 -10.87
C GLY A 969 1.43 -4.49 -12.35
N CYS A 970 0.22 -4.15 -12.87
CA CYS A 970 -0.12 -4.38 -14.27
C CYS A 970 0.12 -3.15 -15.13
N GLY A 971 1.25 -3.11 -15.87
CA GLY A 971 1.57 -2.00 -16.77
C GLY A 971 0.55 -1.80 -17.90
N ILE A 972 -0.13 -2.88 -18.35
CA ILE A 972 -1.15 -2.77 -19.42
C ILE A 972 -2.43 -2.11 -18.89
N ASP A 973 -2.76 -2.28 -17.60
CA ASP A 973 -3.91 -1.59 -17.00
C ASP A 973 -3.76 -0.06 -17.06
N ALA A 974 -2.54 0.45 -16.97
CA ALA A 974 -2.31 1.88 -17.07
C ALA A 974 -2.82 2.49 -18.40
N ILE A 975 -2.73 1.72 -19.50
CA ILE A 975 -3.24 2.12 -20.81
C ILE A 975 -4.74 1.82 -20.92
N THR A 976 -5.14 0.63 -20.49
CA THR A 976 -6.53 0.13 -20.67
C THR A 976 -7.51 0.98 -19.86
N THR A 977 -7.13 1.43 -18.67
CA THR A 977 -7.98 2.28 -17.82
C THR A 977 -8.27 3.63 -18.48
N ASP A 978 -7.29 4.23 -19.13
CA ASP A 978 -7.47 5.53 -19.80
C ASP A 978 -8.34 5.41 -21.05
N GLU A 979 -8.13 4.40 -21.88
CA GLU A 979 -8.97 4.16 -23.07
C GLU A 979 -10.42 3.80 -22.71
N ALA A 980 -10.64 2.92 -21.72
CA ALA A 980 -11.99 2.57 -21.27
C ALA A 980 -12.71 3.77 -20.67
N ARG A 981 -12.01 4.59 -19.87
CA ARG A 981 -12.55 5.83 -19.30
C ARG A 981 -12.99 6.78 -20.40
N GLU A 982 -12.17 7.01 -21.42
CA GLU A 982 -12.50 7.92 -22.52
C GLU A 982 -13.74 7.46 -23.29
N ILE A 983 -13.90 6.15 -23.54
CA ILE A 983 -15.09 5.61 -24.19
C ILE A 983 -16.35 5.91 -23.35
N LEU A 984 -16.27 5.73 -22.02
CA LEU A 984 -17.40 5.95 -21.12
C LEU A 984 -17.73 7.45 -20.96
N GLU A 985 -16.73 8.29 -20.73
CA GLU A 985 -16.92 9.74 -20.51
C GLU A 985 -17.51 10.45 -21.74
N LYS A 986 -17.15 10.04 -22.96
CA LYS A 986 -17.77 10.53 -24.21
C LYS A 986 -19.28 10.28 -24.26
N ASN A 987 -19.75 9.29 -23.51
CA ASN A 987 -21.16 8.91 -23.44
C ASN A 987 -21.80 9.24 -22.08
N SER A 988 -21.19 10.14 -21.30
CA SER A 988 -21.66 10.58 -19.98
C SER A 988 -21.88 9.43 -18.99
N LYS A 989 -21.06 8.38 -19.09
CA LYS A 989 -21.03 7.24 -18.18
C LYS A 989 -19.87 7.34 -17.20
N LEU A 990 -20.09 6.88 -15.97
CA LEU A 990 -19.05 6.82 -14.94
C LEU A 990 -18.03 5.72 -15.24
N TYR A 991 -16.75 5.99 -15.02
CA TYR A 991 -15.70 5.00 -14.95
C TYR A 991 -15.37 4.70 -13.50
N THR A 992 -15.58 3.47 -13.07
CA THR A 992 -15.27 3.03 -11.70
C THR A 992 -14.15 2.00 -11.70
N GLN A 993 -13.09 2.28 -10.94
CA GLN A 993 -11.91 1.42 -10.81
C GLN A 993 -11.78 0.87 -9.40
N ILE A 994 -11.54 -0.44 -9.25
CA ILE A 994 -11.27 -1.10 -7.98
C ILE A 994 -9.95 -1.84 -8.07
N LYS A 995 -9.04 -1.59 -7.14
CA LYS A 995 -7.76 -2.29 -7.04
C LYS A 995 -7.96 -3.65 -6.36
N ILE A 996 -7.29 -4.68 -6.87
CA ILE A 996 -7.40 -6.07 -6.43
C ILE A 996 -6.04 -6.69 -6.04
N ASP A 997 -5.10 -5.88 -5.60
CA ASP A 997 -3.81 -6.41 -5.11
C ASP A 997 -4.01 -7.17 -3.78
N GLU A 998 -2.99 -7.38 -2.98
CA GLU A 998 -3.07 -8.10 -1.69
C GLU A 998 -3.99 -7.40 -0.65
N ILE A 999 -5.27 -7.23 -0.97
CA ILE A 999 -6.24 -6.52 -0.13
C ILE A 999 -6.88 -7.46 0.89
N ASN A 1000 -7.03 -6.99 2.13
CA ASN A 1000 -7.79 -7.70 3.17
C ASN A 1000 -9.09 -7.03 3.54
N ASN A 1001 -9.28 -5.78 3.13
CA ASN A 1001 -10.42 -4.98 3.54
C ASN A 1001 -11.12 -4.36 2.34
N LEU A 1002 -12.40 -4.65 2.19
CA LEU A 1002 -13.23 -4.12 1.12
C LEU A 1002 -13.82 -2.72 1.42
N GLY A 1003 -13.44 -2.06 2.50
CA GLY A 1003 -14.02 -0.78 2.90
C GLY A 1003 -13.93 0.28 1.81
N ALA A 1004 -12.74 0.48 1.23
CA ALA A 1004 -12.53 1.43 0.13
C ALA A 1004 -13.32 1.03 -1.13
N ALA A 1005 -13.34 -0.26 -1.47
CA ALA A 1005 -14.13 -0.77 -2.59
C ALA A 1005 -15.63 -0.54 -2.36
N LYS A 1006 -16.12 -0.77 -1.14
CA LYS A 1006 -17.53 -0.54 -0.75
C LYS A 1006 -17.93 0.93 -0.89
N ILE A 1007 -17.07 1.84 -0.46
CA ILE A 1007 -17.29 3.29 -0.59
C ILE A 1007 -17.38 3.68 -2.07
N ARG A 1008 -16.46 3.22 -2.92
CA ARG A 1008 -16.46 3.50 -4.36
C ARG A 1008 -17.70 2.99 -5.05
N VAL A 1009 -18.10 1.76 -4.76
CA VAL A 1009 -19.33 1.15 -5.31
C VAL A 1009 -20.58 1.92 -4.86
N ARG A 1010 -20.69 2.24 -3.57
CA ARG A 1010 -21.81 3.03 -3.05
C ARG A 1010 -21.85 4.43 -3.66
N SER A 1011 -20.70 5.09 -3.86
CA SER A 1011 -20.62 6.39 -4.54
C SER A 1011 -21.10 6.30 -5.98
N MET A 1012 -20.65 5.28 -6.72
CA MET A 1012 -21.13 5.04 -8.09
C MET A 1012 -22.64 4.83 -8.12
N LEU A 1013 -23.18 3.95 -7.27
CA LEU A 1013 -24.62 3.65 -7.22
C LEU A 1013 -25.46 4.86 -6.82
N ALA A 1014 -24.98 5.69 -5.89
CA ALA A 1014 -25.66 6.90 -5.47
C ALA A 1014 -25.77 7.92 -6.61
N VAL A 1015 -24.66 8.17 -7.31
CA VAL A 1015 -24.62 9.11 -8.45
C VAL A 1015 -25.46 8.60 -9.64
N SER A 1016 -25.39 7.31 -9.92
CA SER A 1016 -26.19 6.70 -11.00
C SER A 1016 -27.69 6.67 -10.66
N GLY A 1017 -28.06 6.68 -9.39
CA GLY A 1017 -29.46 6.72 -8.93
C GLY A 1017 -30.06 8.10 -8.93
N GLU A 1018 -29.27 9.16 -8.94
CA GLU A 1018 -29.72 10.57 -9.04
C GLU A 1018 -29.90 11.05 -10.50
N LYS A 1019 -29.36 10.34 -11.49
CA LYS A 1019 -29.56 10.55 -12.92
C LYS A 1019 -30.83 9.83 -13.39
#